data_2445f2eda9fd9ab8292b002e574d2b0e
#
_entry.id   2445f2eda9fd9ab8292b002e574d2b0e
#
_cell.length_a   1.000
_cell.length_b   1.000
_cell.length_c   1.000
_cell.angle_alpha   90.00
_cell.angle_beta   90.00
_cell.angle_gamma   90.00
#
_symmetry.space_group_name_H-M   'P 1'
#
loop_
_entity.id
_entity.type
_entity.pdbx_description
1 polymer ?
#
loop_
_entity_poly.entity_id
_entity_poly.type
_entity_poly.pdbx_seq_one_letter_code
_entity_poly.pdbx_strand_id
1 'polypeptide(L)'
;MLLAAPAFAQDRAAAGSDDDIHTGDPIIVTAPYVRSLDILGNVSVVEGDELARDIRGQIGDTLTRQAGVSATSFAPGASRPVLRGFSGERVRVLTDGIGSIDVSNTSADHAVTIDPLTVERIEILRGPAVLLFGSQAIGGAVNLFDRRIPRKVPTDHVHIDAIGGYATAADDRNIGSSIDVALTPQIVAHLDGSWRKTGDARAGGFVYAPGIRGDLLHLAEHEVEEGHLDEAAELTADANRRGKIPNTASETWTAAGGLSLINDGGQLGISVSYFDSNYGVPSRPNTAHDHGGEEGEEEGGHDHGEAPVTIGLKQWRADVRGEVEMGDGFFDKLRIRAGFADYEHTEFEGDEVGTVFTNQGVEGRLELAQNDRGGWRGASGVQYSHRDFNAIGAEAFVPRNLTDQFALFTLQEWTLGSLGVEAAARYETTDVRAPALGISRSFDTFSGALGANYDISDSAKIGLSVARAVRAPSAEELFSNGPHIATQSFEVGDVNLKREASWGAEASFKLKTDAFSLSLTGYSNWFDNFIYSEATGEEDDELPVFQYFQRDARVWGFEAEASARLAQVGSFNIVGDVVADMTRAKIKGGDHVPRIPAMRVLGGLEAQGERIDARAEVEWTDNQNRIAAFETPTKGFTLVNASISWRPLPDTKNLTLSLAANNIFDVEARRHASFTKDYVPLTGRDIRITARASF
;
A
#
# COMPACT_ATOMS: atom_id res chain seq x y z
N MET A 1 -32.35 53.09 39.44
CA MET A 1 -32.59 52.64 38.07
C MET A 1 -31.29 52.05 37.58
N LEU A 2 -31.04 50.74 37.86
CA LEU A 2 -29.84 50.00 37.46
C LEU A 2 -30.19 49.21 36.17
N LEU A 3 -29.52 49.53 35.13
CA LEU A 3 -29.54 48.74 33.86
C LEU A 3 -28.59 47.55 34.00
N ALA A 4 -29.13 46.35 33.99
CA ALA A 4 -28.39 45.11 33.88
C ALA A 4 -28.03 44.87 32.42
N ALA A 5 -26.76 44.69 32.12
CA ALA A 5 -26.25 44.20 30.82
C ALA A 5 -26.38 42.66 30.76
N PRO A 6 -26.75 42.10 29.61
CA PRO A 6 -26.77 40.65 29.48
C PRO A 6 -25.35 40.10 29.42
N ALA A 7 -25.07 39.10 30.24
CA ALA A 7 -23.86 38.28 30.16
C ALA A 7 -23.94 37.39 28.91
N PHE A 8 -23.04 37.61 27.97
CA PHE A 8 -22.76 36.63 26.92
C PHE A 8 -22.07 35.40 27.57
N ALA A 9 -22.79 34.33 27.64
CA ALA A 9 -22.18 33.01 27.88
C ALA A 9 -21.25 32.72 26.71
N GLN A 10 -19.94 32.79 26.96
CA GLN A 10 -18.96 32.16 26.11
C GLN A 10 -19.10 30.66 26.34
N ASP A 11 -19.70 29.96 25.37
CA ASP A 11 -19.50 28.54 25.22
C ASP A 11 -18.00 28.33 24.91
N ARG A 12 -17.23 28.05 25.94
CA ARG A 12 -15.97 27.36 25.80
C ARG A 12 -16.33 25.97 25.26
N ALA A 13 -16.15 25.76 23.98
CA ALA A 13 -15.94 24.44 23.45
C ALA A 13 -14.84 23.82 24.32
N ALA A 14 -15.20 22.81 25.09
CA ALA A 14 -14.24 22.01 25.81
C ALA A 14 -13.27 21.48 24.77
N ALA A 15 -12.01 21.91 24.90
CA ALA A 15 -10.91 21.20 24.26
C ALA A 15 -11.03 19.75 24.77
N GLY A 16 -11.42 18.84 23.89
CA GLY A 16 -11.43 17.43 24.18
C GLY A 16 -10.02 17.07 24.63
N SER A 17 -9.89 16.53 25.81
CA SER A 17 -8.66 15.94 26.26
C SER A 17 -8.29 14.83 25.26
N ASP A 18 -7.07 14.85 24.74
CA ASP A 18 -6.46 13.81 23.88
C ASP A 18 -6.32 12.44 24.59
N ASP A 19 -7.15 12.15 25.60
CA ASP A 19 -7.02 10.97 26.46
C ASP A 19 -7.68 9.71 25.95
N ASP A 20 -8.34 9.73 24.77
CA ASP A 20 -9.00 8.56 24.19
C ASP A 20 -8.38 8.16 22.83
N ILE A 21 -7.13 7.67 22.85
CA ILE A 21 -6.42 7.23 21.64
C ILE A 21 -7.08 6.00 20.97
N HIS A 22 -7.99 5.31 21.66
CA HIS A 22 -8.64 4.09 21.15
C HIS A 22 -10.18 4.06 21.24
N THR A 23 -10.84 5.13 21.63
CA THR A 23 -12.31 5.16 21.79
C THR A 23 -13.02 6.21 20.94
N GLY A 24 -12.32 7.16 20.32
CA GLY A 24 -12.87 8.11 19.35
C GLY A 24 -12.98 7.49 17.96
N ASP A 25 -14.09 7.72 17.25
CA ASP A 25 -14.16 7.37 15.82
C ASP A 25 -13.22 8.27 15.04
N PRO A 26 -12.24 7.72 14.29
CA PRO A 26 -11.36 8.56 13.50
C PRO A 26 -12.15 9.31 12.43
N ILE A 27 -11.89 10.62 12.31
CA ILE A 27 -12.46 11.42 11.23
C ILE A 27 -11.75 11.05 9.94
N ILE A 28 -12.50 10.64 8.92
CA ILE A 28 -11.93 10.32 7.62
C ILE A 28 -11.68 11.61 6.86
N VAL A 29 -10.40 11.93 6.65
CA VAL A 29 -9.99 13.17 5.96
C VAL A 29 -10.40 13.15 4.49
N THR A 30 -10.45 11.97 3.89
CA THR A 30 -10.87 11.76 2.49
C THR A 30 -12.31 12.18 2.24
N ALA A 31 -13.19 11.99 3.26
CA ALA A 31 -14.56 12.42 3.28
C ALA A 31 -14.84 13.07 4.65
N PRO A 32 -14.40 14.33 4.90
CA PRO A 32 -14.32 14.95 6.23
C PRO A 32 -15.66 15.20 6.90
N TYR A 33 -16.76 15.01 6.20
CA TYR A 33 -18.13 15.06 6.72
C TYR A 33 -18.65 13.66 7.13
N VAL A 34 -17.84 12.61 6.95
CA VAL A 34 -18.25 11.23 7.25
C VAL A 34 -17.35 10.66 8.34
N ARG A 35 -17.95 10.14 9.41
CA ARG A 35 -17.24 9.36 10.43
C ARG A 35 -17.04 7.94 9.92
N SER A 36 -16.01 7.24 10.42
CA SER A 36 -15.72 5.87 9.99
C SER A 36 -16.87 4.89 10.17
N LEU A 37 -17.75 5.13 11.14
CA LEU A 37 -18.97 4.34 11.37
C LEU A 37 -20.08 4.62 10.34
N ASP A 38 -20.05 5.76 9.67
CA ASP A 38 -21.11 6.22 8.78
C ASP A 38 -20.85 5.82 7.32
N ILE A 39 -19.62 5.43 6.98
CA ILE A 39 -19.29 4.97 5.63
C ILE A 39 -19.76 3.54 5.43
N LEU A 40 -20.46 3.32 4.34
CA LEU A 40 -20.92 1.99 3.90
C LEU A 40 -19.78 1.03 3.54
N GLY A 41 -18.62 1.57 3.14
CA GLY A 41 -17.41 0.80 2.94
C GLY A 41 -16.64 0.58 4.25
N ASN A 42 -15.85 -0.49 4.30
CA ASN A 42 -14.90 -0.69 5.41
C ASN A 42 -13.70 0.24 5.18
N VAL A 43 -13.54 1.25 6.04
CA VAL A 43 -12.38 2.15 6.04
C VAL A 43 -11.55 1.85 7.28
N SER A 44 -10.28 1.52 7.06
CA SER A 44 -9.30 1.38 8.15
C SER A 44 -8.43 2.64 8.18
N VAL A 45 -8.10 3.10 9.37
CA VAL A 45 -7.24 4.27 9.60
C VAL A 45 -6.09 3.83 10.48
N VAL A 46 -4.86 4.13 10.05
CA VAL A 46 -3.62 3.82 10.77
C VAL A 46 -2.90 5.13 11.05
N GLU A 47 -2.75 5.49 12.32
CA GLU A 47 -2.12 6.74 12.75
C GLU A 47 -1.47 6.60 14.15
N GLY A 48 -0.75 7.61 14.60
CA GLY A 48 -0.23 7.70 15.96
C GLY A 48 0.76 6.60 16.33
N ASP A 49 0.58 6.00 17.51
CA ASP A 49 1.47 4.96 18.06
C ASP A 49 1.33 3.62 17.30
N GLU A 50 0.17 3.33 16.72
CA GLU A 50 -0.05 2.17 15.86
C GLU A 50 0.81 2.27 14.60
N LEU A 51 0.75 3.39 13.89
CA LEU A 51 1.58 3.63 12.71
C LEU A 51 3.08 3.55 13.08
N ALA A 52 3.50 4.23 14.16
CA ALA A 52 4.90 4.24 14.59
C ALA A 52 5.45 2.83 14.92
N ARG A 53 4.63 1.95 15.50
CA ARG A 53 4.97 0.55 15.78
C ARG A 53 5.12 -0.27 14.49
N ASP A 54 4.26 0.00 13.50
CA ASP A 54 4.12 -0.84 12.32
C ASP A 54 4.91 -0.34 11.10
N ILE A 55 5.56 0.84 11.18
CA ILE A 55 6.41 1.38 10.11
C ILE A 55 7.47 0.36 9.67
N ARG A 56 7.48 0.08 8.36
CA ARG A 56 8.49 -0.73 7.66
C ARG A 56 9.13 0.10 6.55
N GLY A 57 10.01 -0.50 5.74
CA GLY A 57 10.69 0.17 4.62
C GLY A 57 9.74 0.63 3.53
N GLN A 58 8.69 -0.15 3.30
CA GLN A 58 7.72 0.08 2.25
C GLN A 58 6.30 0.12 2.81
N ILE A 59 5.42 0.85 2.11
CA ILE A 59 4.03 1.04 2.54
C ILE A 59 3.23 -0.27 2.55
N GLY A 60 3.52 -1.18 1.63
CA GLY A 60 2.85 -2.48 1.58
C GLY A 60 3.05 -3.26 2.88
N ASP A 61 4.29 -3.40 3.34
CA ASP A 61 4.60 -4.15 4.56
C ASP A 61 4.15 -3.43 5.84
N THR A 62 4.09 -2.09 5.82
CA THR A 62 3.59 -1.28 6.95
C THR A 62 2.11 -1.59 7.26
N LEU A 63 1.30 -1.94 6.26
CA LEU A 63 -0.15 -2.09 6.40
C LEU A 63 -0.60 -3.54 6.66
N THR A 64 0.30 -4.50 6.71
CA THR A 64 -0.05 -5.93 6.73
C THR A 64 -0.82 -6.40 7.97
N ARG A 65 -0.94 -5.60 9.03
CA ARG A 65 -1.75 -5.92 10.22
C ARG A 65 -3.23 -5.60 10.05
N GLN A 66 -3.59 -4.82 9.03
CA GLN A 66 -4.97 -4.44 8.77
C GLN A 66 -5.76 -5.59 8.14
N ALA A 67 -7.07 -5.71 8.46
CA ALA A 67 -7.94 -6.73 7.90
C ALA A 67 -8.03 -6.63 6.37
N GLY A 68 -7.95 -7.76 5.68
CA GLY A 68 -8.00 -7.83 4.23
C GLY A 68 -6.81 -7.20 3.51
N VAL A 69 -5.73 -6.86 4.24
CA VAL A 69 -4.50 -6.29 3.69
C VAL A 69 -3.36 -7.28 3.77
N SER A 70 -2.72 -7.51 2.64
CA SER A 70 -1.45 -8.20 2.49
C SER A 70 -0.48 -7.28 1.75
N ALA A 71 0.68 -7.78 1.36
CA ALA A 71 1.68 -7.02 0.62
C ALA A 71 2.30 -7.89 -0.48
N THR A 72 2.80 -7.26 -1.54
CA THR A 72 3.54 -7.98 -2.57
C THR A 72 4.87 -8.50 -2.05
N SER A 73 5.50 -7.81 -1.08
CA SER A 73 6.76 -8.22 -0.42
C SER A 73 7.75 -8.83 -1.41
N PHE A 74 7.95 -8.16 -2.56
CA PHE A 74 8.87 -8.62 -3.58
C PHE A 74 10.29 -8.67 -3.01
N ALA A 75 10.70 -7.56 -2.40
CA ALA A 75 11.93 -7.40 -1.65
C ALA A 75 11.71 -6.36 -0.54
N PRO A 76 12.61 -6.23 0.45
CA PRO A 76 12.54 -5.17 1.45
C PRO A 76 12.52 -3.75 0.86
N GLY A 77 13.12 -3.55 -0.33
CA GLY A 77 13.10 -2.29 -1.08
C GLY A 77 11.85 -2.07 -1.93
N ALA A 78 11.06 -3.12 -2.22
CA ALA A 78 9.89 -3.04 -3.09
C ALA A 78 8.73 -3.87 -2.55
N SER A 79 7.69 -3.20 -2.05
CA SER A 79 6.49 -3.86 -1.53
C SER A 79 5.28 -2.94 -1.62
N ARG A 80 4.22 -3.40 -2.29
CA ARG A 80 2.96 -2.69 -2.51
C ARG A 80 1.83 -3.30 -1.69
N PRO A 81 0.81 -2.50 -1.30
CA PRO A 81 -0.38 -3.04 -0.65
C PRO A 81 -1.16 -3.99 -1.58
N VAL A 82 -1.63 -5.09 -1.01
CA VAL A 82 -2.57 -6.03 -1.63
C VAL A 82 -3.86 -5.97 -0.82
N LEU A 83 -4.94 -5.46 -1.43
CA LEU A 83 -6.23 -5.31 -0.77
C LEU A 83 -7.20 -6.38 -1.26
N ARG A 84 -7.70 -7.26 -0.39
CA ARG A 84 -8.62 -8.34 -0.74
C ARG A 84 -8.12 -9.22 -1.91
N GLY A 85 -6.79 -9.42 -1.98
CA GLY A 85 -6.13 -10.15 -3.06
C GLY A 85 -5.93 -9.35 -4.36
N PHE A 86 -6.32 -8.09 -4.42
CA PHE A 86 -6.05 -7.19 -5.53
C PHE A 86 -4.75 -6.44 -5.31
N SER A 87 -3.96 -6.28 -6.36
CA SER A 87 -2.70 -5.53 -6.39
C SER A 87 -2.53 -4.79 -7.73
N GLY A 88 -1.44 -4.03 -7.88
CA GLY A 88 -1.10 -3.30 -9.10
C GLY A 88 -2.20 -2.33 -9.50
N GLU A 89 -2.60 -2.38 -10.76
CA GLU A 89 -3.59 -1.50 -11.38
C GLU A 89 -4.99 -1.54 -10.74
N ARG A 90 -5.24 -2.40 -9.73
CA ARG A 90 -6.52 -2.45 -9.01
C ARG A 90 -6.48 -1.81 -7.64
N VAL A 91 -5.32 -1.37 -7.19
CA VAL A 91 -5.13 -0.69 -5.90
C VAL A 91 -4.43 0.63 -6.13
N ARG A 92 -5.11 1.75 -5.89
CA ARG A 92 -4.49 3.07 -5.98
C ARG A 92 -3.77 3.43 -4.68
N VAL A 93 -2.51 3.81 -4.81
CA VAL A 93 -1.75 4.46 -3.74
C VAL A 93 -1.75 5.95 -4.00
N LEU A 94 -2.17 6.72 -3.01
CA LEU A 94 -2.45 8.15 -3.13
C LEU A 94 -1.72 8.92 -2.01
N THR A 95 -1.30 10.13 -2.32
CA THR A 95 -0.92 11.13 -1.32
C THR A 95 -1.94 12.27 -1.37
N ASP A 96 -2.69 12.44 -0.29
CA ASP A 96 -3.76 13.45 -0.16
C ASP A 96 -4.76 13.44 -1.34
N GLY A 97 -5.09 12.23 -1.84
CA GLY A 97 -6.07 12.02 -2.91
C GLY A 97 -5.53 12.17 -4.34
N ILE A 98 -4.22 12.38 -4.52
CA ILE A 98 -3.51 12.40 -5.81
C ILE A 98 -2.61 11.18 -5.88
N GLY A 99 -2.52 10.51 -7.02
CA GLY A 99 -1.68 9.32 -7.23
C GLY A 99 -0.20 9.56 -6.89
N SER A 100 0.53 8.49 -6.56
CA SER A 100 1.98 8.54 -6.31
C SER A 100 2.78 9.02 -7.53
N ILE A 101 2.21 8.86 -8.74
CA ILE A 101 2.80 9.27 -10.03
C ILE A 101 4.21 8.65 -10.21
N ASP A 102 4.33 7.41 -9.82
CA ASP A 102 5.52 6.57 -10.00
C ASP A 102 5.25 5.44 -11.02
N VAL A 103 6.18 4.50 -11.12
CA VAL A 103 6.03 3.32 -11.98
C VAL A 103 5.87 2.03 -11.16
N SER A 104 5.48 2.13 -9.89
CA SER A 104 5.33 0.97 -9.02
C SER A 104 4.27 -0.04 -9.48
N ASN A 105 3.34 0.37 -10.34
CA ASN A 105 2.34 -0.52 -10.95
C ASN A 105 2.84 -1.22 -12.22
N THR A 106 3.91 -0.74 -12.83
CA THR A 106 4.47 -1.31 -14.08
C THR A 106 5.03 -2.71 -13.82
N SER A 107 5.77 -2.89 -12.70
CA SER A 107 6.29 -4.19 -12.32
C SER A 107 6.31 -4.40 -10.80
N ALA A 108 6.52 -5.66 -10.36
CA ALA A 108 6.44 -6.05 -8.96
C ALA A 108 7.67 -5.62 -8.14
N ASP A 109 8.81 -5.47 -8.76
CA ASP A 109 10.11 -5.04 -8.21
C ASP A 109 10.23 -3.52 -8.04
N HIS A 110 9.34 -2.75 -8.67
CA HIS A 110 9.36 -1.29 -8.57
C HIS A 110 8.76 -0.79 -7.25
N ALA A 111 9.54 0.02 -6.53
CA ALA A 111 9.12 0.60 -5.25
C ALA A 111 8.07 1.71 -5.41
N VAL A 112 7.20 1.85 -4.40
CA VAL A 112 6.35 3.04 -4.26
C VAL A 112 7.19 4.19 -3.71
N THR A 113 7.09 5.38 -4.33
CA THR A 113 7.88 6.57 -3.96
C THR A 113 7.32 7.33 -2.76
N ILE A 114 6.94 6.60 -1.71
CA ILE A 114 6.42 7.16 -0.46
C ILE A 114 7.21 6.58 0.70
N ASP A 115 7.84 7.45 1.50
CA ASP A 115 8.52 7.03 2.72
C ASP A 115 7.55 7.04 3.90
N PRO A 116 7.27 5.87 4.53
CA PRO A 116 6.41 5.79 5.70
C PRO A 116 6.85 6.61 6.91
N LEU A 117 8.14 7.01 7.02
CA LEU A 117 8.65 7.85 8.10
C LEU A 117 8.11 9.28 8.07
N THR A 118 7.64 9.77 6.93
CA THR A 118 7.10 11.12 6.75
C THR A 118 5.58 11.18 6.77
N VAL A 119 4.92 10.02 6.91
CA VAL A 119 3.47 9.89 6.88
C VAL A 119 2.88 10.12 8.28
N GLU A 120 1.87 10.98 8.37
CA GLU A 120 1.11 11.24 9.59
C GLU A 120 -0.01 10.22 9.80
N ARG A 121 -0.69 9.84 8.69
CA ARG A 121 -1.90 9.03 8.71
C ARG A 121 -2.09 8.29 7.40
N ILE A 122 -2.67 7.10 7.47
CA ILE A 122 -3.00 6.27 6.31
C ILE A 122 -4.46 5.88 6.39
N GLU A 123 -5.22 6.11 5.33
CA GLU A 123 -6.58 5.64 5.16
C GLU A 123 -6.63 4.54 4.10
N ILE A 124 -7.20 3.39 4.45
CA ILE A 124 -7.42 2.27 3.52
C ILE A 124 -8.90 2.24 3.20
N LEU A 125 -9.23 2.58 1.97
CA LEU A 125 -10.60 2.79 1.49
C LEU A 125 -11.07 1.58 0.69
N ARG A 126 -12.28 1.13 0.98
CA ARG A 126 -12.98 0.04 0.29
C ARG A 126 -14.44 0.43 0.07
N GLY A 127 -15.15 -0.27 -0.82
CA GLY A 127 -16.57 -0.02 -1.07
C GLY A 127 -16.86 1.20 -1.97
N PRO A 128 -18.08 1.78 -1.93
CA PRO A 128 -18.54 2.77 -2.89
C PRO A 128 -17.71 4.06 -2.99
N ALA A 129 -17.18 4.54 -1.88
CA ALA A 129 -16.40 5.78 -1.82
C ALA A 129 -15.10 5.72 -2.64
N VAL A 130 -14.61 4.52 -2.94
CA VAL A 130 -13.40 4.30 -3.75
C VAL A 130 -13.54 4.84 -5.17
N LEU A 131 -14.77 4.88 -5.71
CA LEU A 131 -15.04 5.42 -7.05
C LEU A 131 -14.67 6.91 -7.19
N LEU A 132 -14.55 7.63 -6.08
CA LEU A 132 -14.05 9.01 -6.08
C LEU A 132 -12.59 9.08 -6.57
N PHE A 133 -11.79 8.02 -6.41
CA PHE A 133 -10.35 8.03 -6.61
C PHE A 133 -9.87 7.39 -7.92
N GLY A 134 -10.77 6.92 -8.74
CA GLY A 134 -10.45 6.39 -10.07
C GLY A 134 -11.04 5.02 -10.34
N SER A 135 -11.17 4.69 -11.60
CA SER A 135 -11.64 3.38 -12.06
C SER A 135 -10.65 2.25 -11.70
N GLN A 136 -9.37 2.57 -11.56
CA GLN A 136 -8.32 1.66 -11.13
C GLN A 136 -8.47 1.22 -9.66
N ALA A 137 -9.25 1.91 -8.85
CA ALA A 137 -9.45 1.56 -7.45
C ALA A 137 -10.49 0.44 -7.23
N ILE A 138 -10.69 -0.49 -8.17
CA ILE A 138 -11.63 -1.63 -8.05
C ILE A 138 -11.37 -2.45 -6.77
N GLY A 139 -10.11 -2.66 -6.41
CA GLY A 139 -9.69 -3.38 -5.21
C GLY A 139 -9.69 -2.52 -3.96
N GLY A 140 -9.60 -1.21 -4.12
CA GLY A 140 -9.49 -0.25 -3.04
C GLY A 140 -8.45 0.85 -3.30
N ALA A 141 -8.31 1.75 -2.33
CA ALA A 141 -7.28 2.78 -2.35
C ALA A 141 -6.60 2.89 -0.98
N VAL A 142 -5.31 3.20 -1.00
CA VAL A 142 -4.51 3.54 0.16
C VAL A 142 -4.14 5.01 0.04
N ASN A 143 -4.73 5.85 0.88
CA ASN A 143 -4.51 7.29 0.84
C ASN A 143 -3.67 7.72 2.04
N LEU A 144 -2.50 8.26 1.77
CA LEU A 144 -1.55 8.70 2.76
C LEU A 144 -1.66 10.22 2.94
N PHE A 145 -1.50 10.66 4.16
CA PHE A 145 -1.47 12.07 4.52
C PHE A 145 -0.15 12.40 5.17
N ASP A 146 0.50 13.40 4.66
CA ASP A 146 1.68 14.01 5.24
C ASP A 146 1.38 15.44 5.72
N ARG A 147 2.39 16.11 6.29
CA ARG A 147 2.30 17.50 6.74
C ARG A 147 2.97 18.49 5.79
N ARG A 148 3.44 18.05 4.63
CA ARG A 148 4.20 18.89 3.69
C ARG A 148 3.47 20.17 3.29
N ILE A 149 2.14 20.10 3.22
CA ILE A 149 1.28 21.28 3.11
C ILE A 149 0.51 21.43 4.43
N PRO A 150 0.95 22.30 5.37
CA PRO A 150 0.32 22.48 6.67
C PRO A 150 -1.16 22.82 6.58
N ARG A 151 -1.98 22.24 7.47
CA ARG A 151 -3.43 22.45 7.53
C ARG A 151 -3.87 23.34 8.69
N LYS A 152 -2.97 23.55 9.64
CA LYS A 152 -3.20 24.34 10.85
C LYS A 152 -1.98 25.19 11.15
N VAL A 153 -2.20 26.34 11.79
CA VAL A 153 -1.11 27.15 12.33
C VAL A 153 -0.70 26.53 13.68
N PRO A 154 0.58 26.23 13.92
CA PRO A 154 1.07 25.75 15.20
C PRO A 154 0.74 26.72 16.33
N THR A 155 0.25 26.22 17.47
CA THR A 155 -0.11 27.03 18.64
C THR A 155 1.08 27.72 19.26
N ASP A 156 2.24 27.05 19.28
CA ASP A 156 3.48 27.54 19.91
C ASP A 156 4.48 28.11 18.88
N HIS A 157 3.97 28.61 17.73
CA HIS A 157 4.74 29.09 16.59
C HIS A 157 5.61 28.02 15.88
N VAL A 158 6.03 27.00 16.56
CA VAL A 158 6.88 25.92 16.03
C VAL A 158 6.33 24.59 16.53
N HIS A 159 6.24 23.62 15.61
CA HIS A 159 5.94 22.22 15.92
C HIS A 159 7.00 21.34 15.29
N ILE A 160 7.56 20.39 16.05
CA ILE A 160 8.62 19.49 15.62
C ILE A 160 8.19 18.06 15.89
N ASP A 161 8.25 17.20 14.88
CA ASP A 161 8.18 15.75 15.03
C ASP A 161 9.50 15.11 14.65
N ALA A 162 9.90 14.07 15.37
CA ALA A 162 11.05 13.27 15.05
C ALA A 162 10.79 11.80 15.37
N ILE A 163 11.26 10.92 14.52
CA ILE A 163 11.23 9.46 14.71
C ILE A 163 12.59 8.89 14.32
N GLY A 164 13.08 7.91 15.06
CA GLY A 164 14.31 7.21 14.71
C GLY A 164 14.31 5.81 15.29
N GLY A 165 15.01 4.88 14.62
CA GLY A 165 14.99 3.51 15.03
C GLY A 165 16.17 2.68 14.54
N TYR A 166 16.26 1.48 15.14
CA TYR A 166 17.18 0.42 14.73
C TYR A 166 16.44 -0.92 14.78
N ALA A 167 16.67 -1.78 13.77
CA ALA A 167 16.13 -3.13 13.76
C ALA A 167 17.18 -4.15 13.30
N THR A 168 17.17 -5.33 13.94
CA THR A 168 18.27 -6.29 13.84
C THR A 168 18.22 -7.19 12.61
N ALA A 169 17.02 -7.42 12.03
CA ALA A 169 16.86 -8.38 10.93
C ALA A 169 17.59 -7.96 9.66
N ALA A 170 17.78 -6.66 9.45
CA ALA A 170 18.47 -6.12 8.27
C ALA A 170 19.49 -5.03 8.67
N ASP A 171 19.93 -4.95 9.92
CA ASP A 171 20.72 -3.82 10.43
C ASP A 171 20.11 -2.45 10.04
N ASP A 172 18.76 -2.37 10.06
CA ASP A 172 17.97 -1.22 9.63
C ASP A 172 18.19 -0.03 10.57
N ARG A 173 18.65 1.06 10.03
CA ARG A 173 18.87 2.34 10.74
C ARG A 173 18.03 3.39 10.03
N ASN A 174 17.20 4.08 10.79
CA ASN A 174 16.32 5.09 10.21
C ASN A 174 16.17 6.29 11.14
N ILE A 175 15.96 7.45 10.51
CA ILE A 175 15.61 8.70 11.17
C ILE A 175 14.75 9.54 10.21
N GLY A 176 13.71 10.15 10.74
CA GLY A 176 12.89 11.13 10.05
C GLY A 176 12.57 12.28 11.00
N SER A 177 12.43 13.48 10.45
CA SER A 177 11.99 14.64 11.23
C SER A 177 11.25 15.63 10.35
N SER A 178 10.35 16.39 10.99
CA SER A 178 9.63 17.50 10.36
C SER A 178 9.54 18.69 11.30
N ILE A 179 9.44 19.87 10.74
CA ILE A 179 9.24 21.13 11.45
C ILE A 179 8.22 22.00 10.74
N ASP A 180 7.20 22.46 11.48
CA ASP A 180 6.25 23.47 11.06
C ASP A 180 6.53 24.77 11.79
N VAL A 181 6.64 25.87 11.04
CA VAL A 181 6.94 27.20 11.59
C VAL A 181 5.87 28.20 11.15
N ALA A 182 5.18 28.81 12.10
CA ALA A 182 4.29 29.92 11.82
C ALA A 182 5.11 31.19 11.53
N LEU A 183 5.27 31.53 10.24
CA LEU A 183 5.95 32.76 9.81
C LEU A 183 5.11 34.00 10.13
N THR A 184 3.79 33.88 10.02
CA THR A 184 2.78 34.86 10.42
C THR A 184 1.57 34.13 11.01
N PRO A 185 0.58 34.83 11.57
CA PRO A 185 -0.67 34.17 12.02
C PRO A 185 -1.44 33.39 10.94
N GLN A 186 -1.07 33.55 9.67
CA GLN A 186 -1.74 32.93 8.54
C GLN A 186 -0.80 32.13 7.62
N ILE A 187 0.52 32.27 7.75
CA ILE A 187 1.50 31.61 6.86
C ILE A 187 2.32 30.66 7.69
N VAL A 188 2.31 29.39 7.28
CA VAL A 188 3.08 28.31 7.90
C VAL A 188 4.05 27.74 6.84
N ALA A 189 5.31 27.62 7.22
CA ALA A 189 6.33 26.90 6.46
C ALA A 189 6.54 25.51 7.09
N HIS A 190 6.73 24.52 6.22
CA HIS A 190 7.06 23.15 6.57
C HIS A 190 8.39 22.73 5.95
N LEU A 191 9.18 21.96 6.71
CA LEU A 191 10.34 21.24 6.20
C LEU A 191 10.32 19.83 6.80
N ASP A 192 10.59 18.81 5.99
CA ASP A 192 10.81 17.44 6.44
C ASP A 192 11.98 16.79 5.73
N GLY A 193 12.50 15.74 6.36
CA GLY A 193 13.50 14.88 5.76
C GLY A 193 13.61 13.56 6.50
N SER A 194 14.02 12.53 5.79
CA SER A 194 14.24 11.20 6.33
C SER A 194 15.45 10.54 5.69
N TRP A 195 16.02 9.60 6.43
CA TRP A 195 17.06 8.70 5.93
C TRP A 195 16.85 7.32 6.53
N ARG A 196 17.04 6.29 5.72
CA ARG A 196 17.01 4.89 6.10
C ARG A 196 18.07 4.12 5.35
N LYS A 197 18.77 3.23 6.05
CA LYS A 197 19.71 2.30 5.45
C LYS A 197 19.57 0.92 6.06
N THR A 198 19.52 -0.10 5.20
CA THR A 198 19.48 -1.50 5.58
C THR A 198 20.65 -2.26 4.96
N GLY A 199 21.11 -3.28 5.63
CA GLY A 199 21.88 -4.37 5.01
C GLY A 199 20.92 -5.44 4.48
N ASP A 200 21.48 -6.56 4.02
CA ASP A 200 20.69 -7.71 3.60
C ASP A 200 19.81 -8.25 4.73
N ALA A 201 18.54 -8.48 4.40
CA ALA A 201 17.57 -9.04 5.33
C ALA A 201 17.90 -10.47 5.71
N ARG A 202 17.59 -10.85 6.95
CA ARG A 202 17.83 -12.22 7.45
C ARG A 202 16.52 -13.01 7.44
N ALA A 203 16.53 -14.14 6.74
CA ALA A 203 15.44 -15.12 6.74
C ALA A 203 15.34 -15.87 8.07
N GLY A 204 14.12 -16.21 8.46
CA GLY A 204 13.88 -17.26 9.45
C GLY A 204 13.91 -18.63 8.75
N GLY A 205 14.90 -19.47 9.06
CA GLY A 205 15.04 -20.76 8.39
C GLY A 205 15.83 -20.73 7.08
N PHE A 206 15.37 -21.46 6.06
CA PHE A 206 16.01 -21.50 4.75
C PHE A 206 15.60 -20.33 3.86
N VAL A 207 16.54 -19.80 3.07
CA VAL A 207 16.27 -18.75 2.09
C VAL A 207 15.38 -19.30 0.96
N TYR A 208 15.76 -20.43 0.39
CA TYR A 208 15.01 -21.03 -0.72
C TYR A 208 13.91 -21.99 -0.24
N ALA A 209 12.79 -21.99 -0.96
CA ALA A 209 11.68 -22.91 -0.74
C ALA A 209 12.09 -24.37 -1.06
N PRO A 210 11.37 -25.37 -0.53
CA PRO A 210 11.74 -26.79 -0.71
C PRO A 210 11.88 -27.23 -2.18
N GLY A 211 11.09 -26.64 -3.12
CA GLY A 211 11.22 -26.93 -4.55
C GLY A 211 12.60 -26.54 -5.09
N ILE A 212 12.93 -25.25 -5.01
CA ILE A 212 14.24 -24.73 -5.45
C ILE A 212 15.41 -25.47 -4.78
N ARG A 213 15.29 -25.76 -3.48
CA ARG A 213 16.31 -26.53 -2.76
C ARG A 213 16.48 -27.94 -3.30
N GLY A 214 15.36 -28.56 -3.68
CA GLY A 214 15.38 -29.89 -4.32
C GLY A 214 16.10 -29.88 -5.67
N ASP A 215 15.76 -28.88 -6.48
CA ASP A 215 16.34 -28.70 -7.81
C ASP A 215 17.86 -28.43 -7.73
N LEU A 216 18.32 -27.54 -6.84
CA LEU A 216 19.72 -27.25 -6.58
C LEU A 216 20.51 -28.51 -6.09
N LEU A 217 19.93 -29.33 -5.22
CA LEU A 217 20.55 -30.56 -4.73
C LEU A 217 20.66 -31.60 -5.83
N HIS A 218 19.66 -31.72 -6.70
CA HIS A 218 19.67 -32.59 -7.85
C HIS A 218 20.75 -32.17 -8.85
N LEU A 219 20.86 -30.86 -9.11
CA LEU A 219 21.94 -30.33 -9.94
C LEU A 219 23.32 -30.60 -9.33
N ALA A 220 23.50 -30.43 -8.02
CA ALA A 220 24.72 -30.75 -7.32
C ALA A 220 25.10 -32.25 -7.42
N GLU A 221 24.14 -33.19 -7.40
CA GLU A 221 24.35 -34.60 -7.61
C GLU A 221 24.88 -34.87 -9.03
N HIS A 222 24.34 -34.17 -10.02
CA HIS A 222 24.78 -34.26 -11.41
C HIS A 222 26.23 -33.76 -11.58
N GLU A 223 26.56 -32.59 -11.01
CA GLU A 223 27.93 -32.05 -11.05
C GLU A 223 28.97 -32.99 -10.38
N VAL A 224 28.56 -33.71 -9.34
CA VAL A 224 29.43 -34.78 -8.75
C VAL A 224 29.65 -35.90 -9.72
N GLU A 225 28.64 -36.34 -10.51
CA GLU A 225 28.76 -37.41 -11.51
C GLU A 225 29.67 -36.99 -12.67
N GLU A 226 29.68 -35.71 -13.03
CA GLU A 226 30.56 -35.14 -14.06
C GLU A 226 31.97 -34.81 -13.54
N GLY A 227 32.18 -34.81 -12.23
CA GLY A 227 33.47 -34.58 -11.59
C GLY A 227 33.73 -33.11 -11.23
N HIS A 228 32.74 -32.21 -11.34
CA HIS A 228 32.81 -30.80 -11.01
C HIS A 228 32.51 -30.57 -9.51
N LEU A 229 33.43 -31.03 -8.65
CA LEU A 229 33.20 -31.08 -7.19
C LEU A 229 33.08 -29.72 -6.53
N ASP A 230 33.70 -28.68 -7.07
CA ASP A 230 33.63 -27.32 -6.53
C ASP A 230 32.23 -26.70 -6.78
N GLU A 231 31.70 -26.88 -7.98
CA GLU A 231 30.34 -26.45 -8.37
C GLU A 231 29.27 -27.19 -7.57
N ALA A 232 29.42 -28.51 -7.44
CA ALA A 232 28.53 -29.31 -6.58
C ALA A 232 28.52 -28.84 -5.14
N ALA A 233 29.67 -28.39 -4.61
CA ALA A 233 29.77 -27.87 -3.25
C ALA A 233 29.07 -26.50 -3.12
N GLU A 234 29.18 -25.62 -4.12
CA GLU A 234 28.48 -24.31 -4.15
C GLU A 234 26.99 -24.51 -4.25
N LEU A 235 26.47 -25.32 -5.15
CA LEU A 235 25.05 -25.64 -5.29
C LEU A 235 24.48 -26.25 -4.00
N THR A 236 25.24 -27.14 -3.35
CA THR A 236 24.84 -27.69 -2.04
C THR A 236 24.79 -26.63 -0.94
N ALA A 237 25.74 -25.68 -0.93
CA ALA A 237 25.79 -24.59 0.00
C ALA A 237 24.60 -23.65 -0.21
N ASP A 238 24.26 -23.34 -1.45
CA ASP A 238 23.10 -22.52 -1.81
C ASP A 238 21.78 -23.20 -1.44
N ALA A 239 21.60 -24.47 -1.76
CA ALA A 239 20.42 -25.24 -1.34
C ALA A 239 20.20 -25.19 0.19
N ASN A 240 21.28 -25.09 0.96
CA ASN A 240 21.22 -25.03 2.43
C ASN A 240 21.43 -23.63 2.98
N ARG A 241 21.38 -22.60 2.16
CA ARG A 241 21.53 -21.18 2.55
C ARG A 241 20.53 -20.80 3.63
N ARG A 242 21.04 -20.19 4.69
CA ARG A 242 20.28 -19.64 5.81
C ARG A 242 20.82 -18.25 6.18
N GLY A 243 20.03 -17.48 6.90
CA GLY A 243 20.40 -16.15 7.36
C GLY A 243 20.17 -15.11 6.28
N LYS A 244 21.20 -14.45 5.76
CA LYS A 244 21.04 -13.35 4.81
C LYS A 244 20.44 -13.78 3.48
N ILE A 245 19.42 -13.02 3.05
CA ILE A 245 18.85 -13.07 1.70
C ILE A 245 19.72 -12.17 0.83
N PRO A 246 20.42 -12.71 -0.18
CA PRO A 246 21.33 -11.91 -0.99
C PRO A 246 20.59 -10.75 -1.70
N ASN A 247 21.32 -9.66 -1.89
CA ASN A 247 20.87 -8.51 -2.68
C ASN A 247 19.51 -7.91 -2.22
N THR A 248 19.35 -7.71 -0.90
CA THR A 248 18.16 -7.10 -0.30
C THR A 248 18.46 -5.83 0.47
N ALA A 249 19.71 -5.36 0.45
CA ALA A 249 20.11 -4.11 1.09
C ALA A 249 19.46 -2.90 0.40
N SER A 250 19.21 -1.84 1.17
CA SER A 250 18.65 -0.60 0.62
C SER A 250 19.15 0.64 1.35
N GLU A 251 19.15 1.77 0.65
CA GLU A 251 19.37 3.10 1.23
C GLU A 251 18.40 4.10 0.60
N THR A 252 17.61 4.77 1.42
CA THR A 252 16.60 5.76 0.99
C THR A 252 16.76 7.03 1.78
N TRP A 253 16.65 8.19 1.12
CA TRP A 253 16.52 9.47 1.78
C TRP A 253 15.50 10.36 1.09
N THR A 254 14.86 11.22 1.86
CA THR A 254 13.87 12.17 1.36
C THR A 254 14.12 13.55 1.94
N ALA A 255 13.70 14.58 1.20
CA ALA A 255 13.65 15.94 1.69
C ALA A 255 12.45 16.65 1.07
N ALA A 256 11.75 17.45 1.86
CA ALA A 256 10.64 18.23 1.35
C ALA A 256 10.53 19.59 2.06
N GLY A 257 9.90 20.53 1.34
CA GLY A 257 9.52 21.82 1.89
C GLY A 257 8.16 22.26 1.37
N GLY A 258 7.41 22.95 2.22
CA GLY A 258 6.08 23.42 1.89
C GLY A 258 5.74 24.76 2.52
N LEU A 259 4.70 25.39 1.98
CA LEU A 259 4.20 26.65 2.45
C LEU A 259 2.67 26.67 2.35
N SER A 260 1.99 27.14 3.39
CA SER A 260 0.54 27.29 3.42
C SER A 260 0.13 28.66 3.88
N LEU A 261 -0.87 29.22 3.19
CA LEU A 261 -1.68 30.34 3.62
C LEU A 261 -3.00 29.78 4.19
N ILE A 262 -3.29 30.08 5.45
CA ILE A 262 -4.45 29.57 6.18
C ILE A 262 -5.19 30.74 6.80
N ASN A 263 -6.49 30.85 6.53
CA ASN A 263 -7.36 31.85 7.12
C ASN A 263 -8.81 31.32 7.24
N ASP A 264 -9.72 32.13 7.79
CA ASP A 264 -11.13 31.77 8.00
C ASP A 264 -11.90 31.48 6.70
N GLY A 265 -11.41 31.95 5.54
CA GLY A 265 -12.03 31.72 4.24
C GLY A 265 -11.48 30.49 3.50
N GLY A 266 -10.50 29.80 4.09
CA GLY A 266 -9.91 28.60 3.52
C GLY A 266 -8.40 28.53 3.64
N GLN A 267 -7.80 27.66 2.83
CA GLN A 267 -6.37 27.44 2.78
C GLN A 267 -5.87 27.26 1.34
N LEU A 268 -4.64 27.65 1.11
CA LEU A 268 -3.90 27.35 -0.13
C LEU A 268 -2.44 27.07 0.23
N GLY A 269 -1.93 25.96 -0.23
CA GLY A 269 -0.53 25.58 0.00
C GLY A 269 0.08 24.84 -1.15
N ILE A 270 1.40 24.85 -1.15
CA ILE A 270 2.26 24.16 -2.11
C ILE A 270 3.36 23.40 -1.36
N SER A 271 3.84 22.32 -1.94
CA SER A 271 5.05 21.62 -1.47
C SER A 271 5.88 21.13 -2.64
N VAL A 272 7.17 20.95 -2.38
CA VAL A 272 8.10 20.27 -3.28
C VAL A 272 8.85 19.23 -2.45
N SER A 273 9.00 18.03 -2.99
CA SER A 273 9.71 16.93 -2.35
C SER A 273 10.66 16.24 -3.33
N TYR A 274 11.69 15.65 -2.76
CA TYR A 274 12.64 14.79 -3.44
C TYR A 274 12.75 13.46 -2.72
N PHE A 275 12.75 12.38 -3.47
CA PHE A 275 12.90 11.01 -3.02
C PHE A 275 14.07 10.37 -3.78
N ASP A 276 14.96 9.70 -3.06
CA ASP A 276 16.10 8.98 -3.63
C ASP A 276 16.25 7.64 -2.91
N SER A 277 16.31 6.56 -3.65
CA SER A 277 16.39 5.22 -3.11
C SER A 277 17.25 4.32 -3.98
N ASN A 278 18.17 3.60 -3.34
CA ASN A 278 18.92 2.53 -3.96
C ASN A 278 18.61 1.23 -3.24
N TYR A 279 18.25 0.19 -3.99
CA TYR A 279 17.92 -1.11 -3.40
C TYR A 279 18.26 -2.27 -4.33
N GLY A 280 18.60 -3.40 -3.72
CA GLY A 280 18.87 -4.65 -4.44
C GLY A 280 17.58 -5.39 -4.79
N VAL A 281 17.61 -6.08 -5.93
CA VAL A 281 16.56 -6.96 -6.41
C VAL A 281 17.08 -8.40 -6.31
N PRO A 282 16.53 -9.21 -5.38
CA PRO A 282 16.98 -10.60 -5.22
C PRO A 282 16.60 -11.45 -6.43
N SER A 283 17.53 -12.23 -6.92
CA SER A 283 17.33 -13.15 -8.05
C SER A 283 17.01 -14.57 -7.59
N ARG A 284 16.26 -15.29 -8.42
CA ARG A 284 16.07 -16.73 -8.29
C ARG A 284 17.37 -17.42 -8.72
N PRO A 285 17.89 -18.41 -7.95
CA PRO A 285 19.06 -19.14 -8.36
C PRO A 285 18.77 -19.93 -9.65
N ASN A 286 19.78 -20.02 -10.53
CA ASN A 286 19.68 -20.87 -11.71
C ASN A 286 19.59 -22.35 -11.28
N THR A 287 18.56 -23.04 -11.77
CA THR A 287 18.31 -24.46 -11.53
C THR A 287 18.23 -25.27 -12.84
N ALA A 288 18.53 -24.66 -13.99
CA ALA A 288 18.60 -25.31 -15.28
C ALA A 288 19.94 -26.03 -15.42
N HIS A 289 19.95 -27.24 -16.03
CA HIS A 289 21.17 -27.88 -16.47
C HIS A 289 21.65 -27.18 -17.74
N ASP A 290 22.79 -26.53 -17.68
CA ASP A 290 23.48 -26.10 -18.88
C ASP A 290 24.11 -27.36 -19.53
N HIS A 291 23.43 -27.95 -20.49
CA HIS A 291 24.03 -28.95 -21.37
C HIS A 291 24.95 -28.22 -22.33
N GLY A 292 26.18 -27.98 -21.89
CA GLY A 292 27.22 -27.41 -22.73
C GLY A 292 27.24 -28.12 -24.10
N GLY A 293 26.62 -27.46 -25.08
CA GLY A 293 26.78 -27.78 -26.48
C GLY A 293 28.24 -27.55 -26.85
N GLU A 294 28.81 -28.55 -27.54
CA GLU A 294 30.17 -28.65 -28.06
C GLU A 294 30.82 -27.27 -28.40
N GLU A 295 32.08 -27.15 -27.99
CA GLU A 295 33.02 -26.07 -28.29
C GLU A 295 32.76 -25.40 -29.66
N GLY A 296 32.09 -24.29 -29.66
CA GLY A 296 31.99 -23.33 -30.75
C GLY A 296 32.24 -21.96 -30.18
N GLU A 297 33.46 -21.43 -30.36
CA GLU A 297 33.78 -20.03 -30.09
C GLU A 297 32.80 -19.14 -30.86
N GLU A 298 31.73 -18.65 -30.19
CA GLU A 298 31.00 -17.45 -30.62
C GLU A 298 31.14 -16.41 -29.53
N GLU A 299 31.98 -15.42 -29.81
CA GLU A 299 32.03 -14.16 -29.10
C GLU A 299 30.65 -13.52 -29.13
N GLY A 300 29.96 -13.36 -27.98
CA GLY A 300 28.79 -12.51 -27.84
C GLY A 300 27.61 -13.03 -27.02
N GLY A 301 27.72 -14.17 -26.35
CA GLY A 301 26.72 -14.60 -25.39
C GLY A 301 26.82 -13.73 -24.13
N HIS A 302 25.89 -12.78 -23.94
CA HIS A 302 25.74 -12.14 -22.68
C HIS A 302 25.20 -13.17 -21.69
N ASP A 303 26.04 -13.54 -20.73
CA ASP A 303 25.69 -14.38 -19.59
C ASP A 303 24.74 -13.54 -18.67
N HIS A 304 23.43 -13.61 -18.93
CA HIS A 304 22.39 -12.83 -18.25
C HIS A 304 22.08 -13.31 -16.83
N GLY A 305 22.87 -14.22 -16.25
CA GLY A 305 22.55 -14.88 -14.98
C GLY A 305 23.39 -14.51 -13.76
N GLU A 306 24.51 -13.82 -13.88
CA GLU A 306 25.49 -13.69 -12.78
C GLU A 306 25.54 -12.33 -12.07
N ALA A 307 25.17 -11.23 -12.71
CA ALA A 307 25.28 -9.91 -12.09
C ALA A 307 24.07 -9.57 -11.23
N PRO A 308 24.25 -9.14 -9.96
CA PRO A 308 23.14 -8.76 -9.11
C PRO A 308 22.46 -7.48 -9.65
N VAL A 309 21.15 -7.54 -9.82
CA VAL A 309 20.34 -6.38 -10.23
C VAL A 309 20.14 -5.43 -9.06
N THR A 310 20.41 -4.15 -9.27
CA THR A 310 20.11 -3.08 -8.31
C THR A 310 19.35 -1.96 -8.98
N ILE A 311 18.47 -1.29 -8.22
CA ILE A 311 17.66 -0.19 -8.71
C ILE A 311 18.06 1.10 -8.01
N GLY A 312 18.45 2.11 -8.81
CA GLY A 312 18.67 3.49 -8.37
C GLY A 312 17.49 4.37 -8.79
N LEU A 313 16.66 4.82 -7.84
CA LEU A 313 15.42 5.51 -8.07
C LEU A 313 15.46 6.95 -7.56
N LYS A 314 14.97 7.91 -8.37
CA LYS A 314 14.83 9.31 -8.01
C LYS A 314 13.48 9.86 -8.44
N GLN A 315 12.88 10.70 -7.60
CA GLN A 315 11.66 11.42 -7.97
C GLN A 315 11.66 12.84 -7.40
N TRP A 316 11.39 13.82 -8.28
CA TRP A 316 10.93 15.13 -7.87
C TRP A 316 9.41 15.18 -7.93
N ARG A 317 8.79 15.74 -6.90
CA ARG A 317 7.34 15.90 -6.84
C ARG A 317 6.98 17.30 -6.35
N ALA A 318 5.94 17.89 -6.96
CA ALA A 318 5.35 19.15 -6.52
C ALA A 318 3.84 18.96 -6.34
N ASP A 319 3.29 19.40 -5.21
CA ASP A 319 1.88 19.30 -4.90
C ASP A 319 1.27 20.66 -4.57
N VAL A 320 0.00 20.82 -4.92
CA VAL A 320 -0.83 21.98 -4.61
C VAL A 320 -2.09 21.49 -3.90
N ARG A 321 -2.44 22.13 -2.80
CA ARG A 321 -3.72 21.91 -2.11
C ARG A 321 -4.37 23.24 -1.82
N GLY A 322 -5.66 23.35 -2.18
CA GLY A 322 -6.50 24.49 -1.87
C GLY A 322 -7.86 24.04 -1.34
N GLU A 323 -8.38 24.79 -0.38
CA GLU A 323 -9.76 24.66 0.10
C GLU A 323 -10.30 26.08 0.29
N VAL A 324 -11.46 26.36 -0.29
CA VAL A 324 -12.13 27.67 -0.20
C VAL A 324 -13.52 27.45 0.34
N GLU A 325 -13.85 28.10 1.46
CA GLU A 325 -15.18 28.13 2.05
C GLU A 325 -16.14 28.91 1.13
N MET A 326 -17.29 28.34 0.80
CA MET A 326 -18.28 28.95 -0.10
C MET A 326 -19.50 29.51 0.64
N GLY A 327 -19.53 29.38 1.99
CA GLY A 327 -20.59 29.88 2.86
C GLY A 327 -21.83 28.99 2.85
N ASP A 328 -22.98 29.58 3.25
CA ASP A 328 -24.24 28.86 3.53
C ASP A 328 -25.03 28.49 2.25
N GLY A 329 -24.44 28.61 1.06
CA GLY A 329 -25.06 28.27 -0.22
C GLY A 329 -25.32 26.76 -0.38
N PHE A 330 -25.52 26.30 -1.62
CA PHE A 330 -25.65 24.87 -1.91
C PHE A 330 -24.32 24.14 -1.69
N PHE A 331 -23.22 24.77 -2.06
CA PHE A 331 -21.89 24.25 -1.85
C PHE A 331 -21.26 24.86 -0.58
N ASP A 332 -20.67 24.02 0.25
CA ASP A 332 -19.89 24.32 1.44
C ASP A 332 -18.49 24.77 1.04
N LYS A 333 -17.81 23.95 0.25
CA LYS A 333 -16.39 24.10 -0.06
C LYS A 333 -16.06 23.78 -1.51
N LEU A 334 -15.09 24.49 -2.05
CA LEU A 334 -14.34 24.11 -3.24
C LEU A 334 -12.98 23.57 -2.79
N ARG A 335 -12.63 22.35 -3.22
CA ARG A 335 -11.31 21.74 -3.00
C ARG A 335 -10.56 21.62 -4.30
N ILE A 336 -9.29 21.96 -4.25
CA ILE A 336 -8.34 21.88 -5.36
C ILE A 336 -7.17 21.03 -4.91
N ARG A 337 -6.82 20.02 -5.69
CA ARG A 337 -5.61 19.23 -5.50
C ARG A 337 -4.94 19.02 -6.83
N ALA A 338 -3.62 19.16 -6.87
CA ALA A 338 -2.83 18.86 -8.05
C ALA A 338 -1.45 18.34 -7.62
N GLY A 339 -0.91 17.43 -8.41
CA GLY A 339 0.42 16.88 -8.26
C GLY A 339 1.11 16.79 -9.60
N PHE A 340 2.39 17.04 -9.61
CA PHE A 340 3.32 16.78 -10.71
C PHE A 340 4.47 15.96 -10.18
N ALA A 341 4.93 14.98 -10.94
CA ALA A 341 6.15 14.27 -10.63
C ALA A 341 6.99 14.04 -11.88
N ASP A 342 8.31 14.08 -11.66
CA ASP A 342 9.35 13.69 -12.59
C ASP A 342 10.15 12.56 -11.93
N TYR A 343 9.98 11.35 -12.47
CA TYR A 343 10.48 10.11 -11.93
C TYR A 343 11.47 9.46 -12.89
N GLU A 344 12.56 8.96 -12.35
CA GLU A 344 13.54 8.15 -13.07
C GLU A 344 14.01 7.02 -12.16
N HIS A 345 14.10 5.81 -12.68
CA HIS A 345 14.94 4.78 -12.08
C HIS A 345 15.79 4.09 -13.13
N THR A 346 16.95 3.62 -12.68
CA THR A 346 17.89 2.85 -13.48
C THR A 346 18.06 1.48 -12.84
N GLU A 347 17.87 0.45 -13.62
CA GLU A 347 18.24 -0.93 -13.30
C GLU A 347 19.68 -1.14 -13.72
N PHE A 348 20.50 -1.61 -12.78
CA PHE A 348 21.90 -1.92 -12.99
C PHE A 348 22.09 -3.43 -12.88
N GLU A 349 22.83 -4.01 -13.77
CA GLU A 349 23.35 -5.38 -13.72
C GLU A 349 24.83 -5.30 -13.35
N GLY A 350 25.12 -5.55 -12.08
CA GLY A 350 26.43 -5.22 -11.53
C GLY A 350 26.73 -3.73 -11.66
N ASP A 351 27.75 -3.37 -12.46
CA ASP A 351 28.17 -1.98 -12.72
C ASP A 351 27.63 -1.43 -14.07
N GLU A 352 26.91 -2.24 -14.84
CA GLU A 352 26.38 -1.85 -16.15
C GLU A 352 24.95 -1.33 -16.03
N VAL A 353 24.55 -0.43 -16.94
CA VAL A 353 23.20 0.08 -17.04
C VAL A 353 22.38 -0.85 -17.93
N GLY A 354 21.44 -1.61 -17.36
CA GLY A 354 20.50 -2.43 -18.10
C GLY A 354 19.39 -1.59 -18.70
N THR A 355 18.45 -1.10 -17.88
CA THR A 355 17.30 -0.34 -18.35
C THR A 355 17.09 0.95 -17.53
N VAL A 356 16.74 2.05 -18.21
CA VAL A 356 16.35 3.32 -17.60
C VAL A 356 14.86 3.53 -17.83
N PHE A 357 14.10 3.67 -16.76
CA PHE A 357 12.68 3.98 -16.77
C PHE A 357 12.47 5.44 -16.38
N THR A 358 11.71 6.18 -17.21
CA THR A 358 11.31 7.56 -16.91
C THR A 358 9.79 7.67 -16.90
N ASN A 359 9.26 8.51 -16.01
CA ASN A 359 7.83 8.78 -15.93
C ASN A 359 7.60 10.24 -15.54
N GLN A 360 7.04 11.03 -16.43
CA GLN A 360 6.55 12.36 -16.12
C GLN A 360 5.03 12.32 -16.05
N GLY A 361 4.46 12.85 -14.98
CA GLY A 361 3.03 12.85 -14.82
C GLY A 361 2.47 14.06 -14.10
N VAL A 362 1.25 14.39 -14.44
CA VAL A 362 0.45 15.40 -13.74
C VAL A 362 -0.93 14.84 -13.45
N GLU A 363 -1.42 15.12 -12.25
CA GLU A 363 -2.81 14.81 -11.87
C GLU A 363 -3.42 16.04 -11.20
N GLY A 364 -4.65 16.38 -11.58
CA GLY A 364 -5.40 17.49 -11.02
C GLY A 364 -6.83 17.09 -10.70
N ARG A 365 -7.36 17.58 -9.57
CA ARG A 365 -8.70 17.29 -9.08
C ARG A 365 -9.35 18.55 -8.52
N LEU A 366 -10.58 18.82 -8.98
CA LEU A 366 -11.47 19.84 -8.43
C LEU A 366 -12.71 19.16 -7.85
N GLU A 367 -13.07 19.51 -6.63
CA GLU A 367 -14.20 18.93 -5.92
C GLU A 367 -15.05 20.02 -5.24
N LEU A 368 -16.35 19.96 -5.46
CA LEU A 368 -17.35 20.77 -4.80
C LEU A 368 -18.06 19.92 -3.75
N ALA A 369 -17.84 20.23 -2.47
CA ALA A 369 -18.57 19.64 -1.35
C ALA A 369 -19.87 20.40 -1.12
N GLN A 370 -20.93 19.68 -0.79
CA GLN A 370 -22.26 20.23 -0.54
C GLN A 370 -22.47 20.48 0.96
N ASN A 371 -23.18 21.55 1.29
CA ASN A 371 -23.73 21.76 2.62
C ASN A 371 -24.77 20.68 2.95
N ASP A 372 -24.85 20.26 4.22
CA ASP A 372 -25.94 19.39 4.68
C ASP A 372 -27.28 20.10 4.52
N ARG A 373 -28.21 19.46 3.83
CA ARG A 373 -29.58 19.96 3.58
C ARG A 373 -30.61 18.95 4.05
N GLY A 374 -30.76 18.88 5.37
CA GLY A 374 -31.75 18.00 5.99
C GLY A 374 -31.35 16.51 5.85
N GLY A 375 -30.07 16.21 6.05
CA GLY A 375 -29.49 14.88 5.93
C GLY A 375 -29.05 14.52 4.51
N TRP A 376 -29.14 15.42 3.53
CA TRP A 376 -28.57 15.27 2.20
C TRP A 376 -27.28 16.06 2.07
N ARG A 377 -26.19 15.36 1.79
CA ARG A 377 -24.86 15.92 1.56
C ARG A 377 -24.14 15.15 0.47
N GLY A 378 -23.06 15.68 -0.04
CA GLY A 378 -22.27 14.96 -1.05
C GLY A 378 -21.12 15.80 -1.58
N ALA A 379 -20.42 15.22 -2.55
CA ALA A 379 -19.37 15.88 -3.30
C ALA A 379 -19.44 15.49 -4.77
N SER A 380 -19.11 16.43 -5.66
CA SER A 380 -19.02 16.18 -7.09
C SER A 380 -17.77 16.87 -7.63
N GLY A 381 -17.14 16.29 -8.64
CA GLY A 381 -15.90 16.87 -9.12
C GLY A 381 -15.47 16.35 -10.48
N VAL A 382 -14.33 16.88 -10.89
CA VAL A 382 -13.62 16.51 -12.12
C VAL A 382 -12.18 16.13 -11.77
N GLN A 383 -11.60 15.24 -12.54
CA GLN A 383 -10.23 14.79 -12.42
C GLN A 383 -9.61 14.65 -13.80
N TYR A 384 -8.36 15.06 -13.93
CA TYR A 384 -7.54 14.85 -15.13
C TYR A 384 -6.19 14.31 -14.70
N SER A 385 -5.67 13.35 -15.44
CA SER A 385 -4.28 12.91 -15.30
C SER A 385 -3.64 12.67 -16.66
N HIS A 386 -2.34 12.92 -16.73
CA HIS A 386 -1.47 12.66 -17.87
C HIS A 386 -0.22 11.93 -17.39
N ARG A 387 0.21 10.93 -18.13
CA ARG A 387 1.44 10.14 -17.92
C ARG A 387 2.20 10.03 -19.24
N ASP A 388 3.50 10.33 -19.21
CA ASP A 388 4.48 10.05 -20.28
C ASP A 388 5.52 9.09 -19.71
N PHE A 389 5.38 7.83 -20.04
CA PHE A 389 6.26 6.74 -19.59
C PHE A 389 7.19 6.32 -20.72
N ASN A 390 8.45 6.01 -20.38
CA ASN A 390 9.44 5.51 -21.32
C ASN A 390 10.42 4.56 -20.61
N ALA A 391 10.72 3.42 -21.24
CA ALA A 391 11.80 2.51 -20.89
C ALA A 391 12.85 2.54 -21.99
N ILE A 392 14.14 2.64 -21.63
CA ILE A 392 15.26 2.79 -22.56
C ILE A 392 16.36 1.81 -22.10
N GLY A 393 16.72 0.87 -22.96
CA GLY A 393 17.72 -0.16 -22.70
C GLY A 393 17.48 -1.40 -23.55
N ALA A 394 18.34 -2.37 -23.46
CA ALA A 394 18.20 -3.64 -24.18
C ALA A 394 16.98 -4.44 -23.69
N GLU A 395 16.59 -4.24 -22.43
CA GLU A 395 15.52 -4.94 -21.72
C GLU A 395 14.27 -4.10 -21.54
N ALA A 396 14.07 -3.10 -22.39
CA ALA A 396 12.89 -2.23 -22.35
C ALA A 396 11.64 -3.00 -22.83
N PHE A 397 11.03 -3.78 -21.91
CA PHE A 397 9.87 -4.62 -22.22
C PHE A 397 8.57 -3.86 -22.51
N VAL A 398 8.48 -2.56 -22.19
CA VAL A 398 7.32 -1.71 -22.50
C VAL A 398 7.78 -0.50 -23.33
N PRO A 399 7.23 -0.27 -24.53
CA PRO A 399 7.59 0.89 -25.34
C PRO A 399 7.10 2.18 -24.69
N ARG A 400 7.72 3.32 -25.07
CA ARG A 400 7.21 4.63 -24.65
C ARG A 400 5.72 4.75 -24.93
N ASN A 401 4.99 5.17 -23.90
CA ASN A 401 3.56 5.33 -23.97
C ASN A 401 3.07 6.60 -23.28
N LEU A 402 1.93 7.08 -23.75
CA LEU A 402 1.24 8.25 -23.23
C LEU A 402 -0.15 7.81 -22.80
N THR A 403 -0.52 8.16 -21.56
CA THR A 403 -1.87 7.89 -21.03
C THR A 403 -2.51 9.19 -20.59
N ASP A 404 -3.66 9.52 -21.15
CA ASP A 404 -4.50 10.63 -20.76
C ASP A 404 -5.81 10.12 -20.17
N GLN A 405 -6.19 10.63 -19.01
CA GLN A 405 -7.47 10.28 -18.36
C GLN A 405 -8.23 11.54 -17.97
N PHE A 406 -9.53 11.56 -18.27
CA PHE A 406 -10.44 12.60 -17.78
C PHE A 406 -11.65 11.94 -17.14
N ALA A 407 -12.07 12.42 -15.97
CA ALA A 407 -13.21 11.87 -15.25
C ALA A 407 -14.13 12.92 -14.65
N LEU A 408 -15.40 12.56 -14.59
CA LEU A 408 -16.45 13.21 -13.79
C LEU A 408 -16.89 12.23 -12.72
N PHE A 409 -17.05 12.71 -11.48
CA PHE A 409 -17.47 11.85 -10.38
C PHE A 409 -18.42 12.58 -9.44
N THR A 410 -19.23 11.79 -8.72
CA THR A 410 -20.07 12.26 -7.64
C THR A 410 -20.25 11.18 -6.57
N LEU A 411 -20.37 11.61 -5.32
CA LEU A 411 -20.83 10.83 -4.18
C LEU A 411 -21.93 11.58 -3.50
N GLN A 412 -23.05 10.93 -3.24
CA GLN A 412 -24.22 11.53 -2.61
C GLN A 412 -24.67 10.65 -1.45
N GLU A 413 -24.96 11.27 -0.32
CA GLU A 413 -25.36 10.62 0.91
C GLU A 413 -26.68 11.21 1.44
N TRP A 414 -27.58 10.35 1.88
CA TRP A 414 -28.82 10.71 2.51
C TRP A 414 -28.95 10.01 3.86
N THR A 415 -29.21 10.79 4.91
CA THR A 415 -29.52 10.30 6.26
C THR A 415 -31.01 10.48 6.52
N LEU A 416 -31.75 9.39 6.62
CA LEU A 416 -33.19 9.32 6.76
C LEU A 416 -33.56 8.64 8.11
N GLY A 417 -33.38 9.34 9.20
CA GLY A 417 -33.46 8.74 10.54
C GLY A 417 -32.38 7.68 10.76
N SER A 418 -32.78 6.43 11.02
CA SER A 418 -31.85 5.30 11.18
C SER A 418 -31.37 4.71 9.85
N LEU A 419 -31.83 5.18 8.71
CA LEU A 419 -31.42 4.72 7.39
C LEU A 419 -30.45 5.71 6.75
N GLY A 420 -29.23 5.27 6.46
CA GLY A 420 -28.30 5.97 5.59
C GLY A 420 -28.32 5.35 4.19
N VAL A 421 -28.29 6.17 3.17
CA VAL A 421 -28.18 5.75 1.76
C VAL A 421 -27.01 6.49 1.12
N GLU A 422 -26.17 5.76 0.39
CA GLU A 422 -25.02 6.32 -0.34
C GLU A 422 -25.10 5.90 -1.81
N ALA A 423 -24.88 6.86 -2.72
CA ALA A 423 -24.80 6.61 -4.15
C ALA A 423 -23.56 7.29 -4.73
N ALA A 424 -22.77 6.56 -5.51
CA ALA A 424 -21.60 7.08 -6.21
C ALA A 424 -21.73 6.79 -7.72
N ALA A 425 -21.19 7.71 -8.53
CA ALA A 425 -21.06 7.52 -9.98
C ALA A 425 -19.77 8.16 -10.47
N ARG A 426 -19.15 7.51 -11.48
CA ARG A 426 -17.95 8.00 -12.16
C ARG A 426 -18.06 7.67 -13.65
N TYR A 427 -17.86 8.66 -14.48
CA TYR A 427 -17.57 8.51 -15.91
C TYR A 427 -16.08 8.83 -16.11
N GLU A 428 -15.40 8.01 -16.89
CA GLU A 428 -13.97 8.23 -17.20
C GLU A 428 -13.70 7.83 -18.64
N THR A 429 -12.94 8.67 -19.35
CA THR A 429 -12.34 8.35 -20.64
C THR A 429 -10.83 8.22 -20.46
N THR A 430 -10.26 7.20 -21.07
CA THR A 430 -8.82 6.90 -21.02
C THR A 430 -8.29 6.66 -22.42
N ASP A 431 -7.29 7.43 -22.82
CA ASP A 431 -6.56 7.29 -24.07
C ASP A 431 -5.16 6.77 -23.79
N VAL A 432 -4.80 5.60 -24.34
CA VAL A 432 -3.47 4.98 -24.20
C VAL A 432 -2.84 4.89 -25.58
N ARG A 433 -1.64 5.48 -25.73
CA ARG A 433 -0.95 5.60 -27.02
C ARG A 433 0.47 5.07 -26.91
N ALA A 434 0.88 4.22 -27.83
CA ALA A 434 2.27 3.79 -28.04
C ALA A 434 2.78 4.30 -29.39
N PRO A 435 3.39 5.51 -29.46
CA PRO A 435 3.75 6.15 -30.73
C PRO A 435 4.71 5.33 -31.58
N ALA A 436 5.66 4.62 -30.96
CA ALA A 436 6.63 3.77 -31.67
C ALA A 436 5.97 2.59 -32.39
N LEU A 437 4.85 2.08 -31.86
CA LEU A 437 4.06 1.02 -32.47
C LEU A 437 2.97 1.55 -33.44
N GLY A 438 2.72 2.85 -33.45
CA GLY A 438 1.61 3.46 -34.18
C GLY A 438 0.24 3.05 -33.65
N ILE A 439 0.14 2.61 -32.37
CA ILE A 439 -1.09 2.11 -31.75
C ILE A 439 -1.67 3.17 -30.81
N SER A 440 -2.98 3.34 -30.89
CA SER A 440 -3.78 4.15 -29.97
C SER A 440 -5.05 3.40 -29.60
N ARG A 441 -5.38 3.36 -28.30
CA ARG A 441 -6.57 2.72 -27.74
C ARG A 441 -7.31 3.71 -26.86
N SER A 442 -8.62 3.82 -27.05
CA SER A 442 -9.49 4.70 -26.26
C SER A 442 -10.57 3.89 -25.58
N PHE A 443 -10.84 4.20 -24.31
CA PHE A 443 -11.80 3.48 -23.49
C PHE A 443 -12.69 4.46 -22.73
N ASP A 444 -14.01 4.35 -22.93
CA ASP A 444 -15.00 5.03 -22.10
C ASP A 444 -15.53 4.08 -21.04
N THR A 445 -15.51 4.46 -19.79
CA THR A 445 -15.95 3.64 -18.66
C THR A 445 -17.01 4.37 -17.85
N PHE A 446 -18.00 3.62 -17.37
CA PHE A 446 -18.99 4.10 -16.41
C PHE A 446 -19.03 3.16 -15.21
N SER A 447 -18.77 3.71 -14.03
CA SER A 447 -18.81 3.01 -12.74
C SER A 447 -19.87 3.64 -11.85
N GLY A 448 -20.53 2.84 -11.03
CA GLY A 448 -21.53 3.33 -10.09
C GLY A 448 -21.67 2.40 -8.90
N ALA A 449 -22.09 2.94 -7.78
CA ALA A 449 -22.35 2.18 -6.57
C ALA A 449 -23.57 2.71 -5.84
N LEU A 450 -24.27 1.82 -5.17
CA LEU A 450 -25.38 2.13 -4.29
C LEU A 450 -25.23 1.31 -3.03
N GLY A 451 -25.40 1.97 -1.89
CA GLY A 451 -25.37 1.30 -0.61
C GLY A 451 -26.43 1.85 0.34
N ALA A 452 -26.75 1.07 1.35
CA ALA A 452 -27.62 1.44 2.44
C ALA A 452 -27.07 0.90 3.76
N ASN A 453 -27.13 1.69 4.81
CA ASN A 453 -26.91 1.25 6.17
C ASN A 453 -28.15 1.49 7.02
N TYR A 454 -28.32 0.66 8.03
CA TYR A 454 -29.42 0.78 8.98
C TYR A 454 -28.92 0.66 10.42
N ASP A 455 -29.18 1.70 11.23
CA ASP A 455 -28.88 1.70 12.64
C ASP A 455 -29.93 0.86 13.37
N ILE A 456 -29.55 -0.38 13.76
CA ILE A 456 -30.39 -1.27 14.56
C ILE A 456 -30.58 -0.69 15.96
N SER A 457 -29.52 -0.07 16.48
CA SER A 457 -29.44 0.65 17.76
C SER A 457 -28.29 1.67 17.69
N ASP A 458 -28.13 2.48 18.72
CA ASP A 458 -27.02 3.44 18.83
C ASP A 458 -25.63 2.77 18.75
N SER A 459 -25.57 1.48 19.04
CA SER A 459 -24.32 0.68 19.05
C SER A 459 -24.21 -0.35 17.94
N ALA A 460 -25.27 -0.61 17.17
CA ALA A 460 -25.28 -1.68 16.16
C ALA A 460 -25.80 -1.18 14.80
N LYS A 461 -25.04 -1.47 13.75
CA LYS A 461 -25.33 -1.05 12.36
C LYS A 461 -25.15 -2.22 11.41
N ILE A 462 -26.04 -2.34 10.43
CA ILE A 462 -25.86 -3.23 9.26
C ILE A 462 -25.71 -2.39 8.00
N GLY A 463 -24.95 -2.90 7.05
CA GLY A 463 -24.74 -2.27 5.75
C GLY A 463 -24.84 -3.28 4.62
N LEU A 464 -25.37 -2.82 3.48
CA LEU A 464 -25.39 -3.54 2.23
C LEU A 464 -24.97 -2.60 1.11
N SER A 465 -24.10 -3.04 0.21
CA SER A 465 -23.74 -2.26 -0.97
C SER A 465 -23.62 -3.13 -2.22
N VAL A 466 -23.86 -2.51 -3.36
CA VAL A 466 -23.65 -3.08 -4.71
C VAL A 466 -22.88 -2.04 -5.51
N ALA A 467 -21.87 -2.48 -6.24
CA ALA A 467 -21.08 -1.60 -7.09
C ALA A 467 -20.84 -2.26 -8.45
N ARG A 468 -20.84 -1.45 -9.48
CA ARG A 468 -20.27 -1.79 -10.78
C ARG A 468 -19.05 -0.91 -11.00
N ALA A 469 -17.88 -1.51 -11.06
CA ALA A 469 -16.63 -0.83 -11.37
C ALA A 469 -16.10 -1.31 -12.72
N VAL A 470 -15.60 -0.37 -13.53
CA VAL A 470 -15.08 -0.63 -14.88
C VAL A 470 -13.79 0.13 -15.05
N ARG A 471 -12.69 -0.54 -15.45
CA ARG A 471 -11.42 0.10 -15.76
C ARG A 471 -10.95 -0.17 -17.19
N ALA A 472 -10.13 0.72 -17.72
CA ALA A 472 -9.35 0.48 -18.93
C ALA A 472 -8.16 -0.45 -18.61
N PRO A 473 -7.66 -1.22 -19.58
CA PRO A 473 -6.35 -1.84 -19.50
C PRO A 473 -5.25 -0.78 -19.38
N SER A 474 -4.17 -1.10 -18.67
CA SER A 474 -2.98 -0.25 -18.60
C SER A 474 -2.11 -0.36 -19.86
N ALA A 475 -1.11 0.52 -20.00
CA ALA A 475 -0.17 0.46 -21.10
C ALA A 475 0.67 -0.83 -21.06
N GLU A 476 1.05 -1.26 -19.86
CA GLU A 476 1.81 -2.49 -19.62
C GLU A 476 0.99 -3.72 -20.03
N GLU A 477 -0.28 -3.80 -19.61
CA GLU A 477 -1.17 -4.89 -20.00
C GLU A 477 -1.39 -4.97 -21.54
N LEU A 478 -1.31 -3.82 -22.21
CA LEU A 478 -1.52 -3.73 -23.67
C LEU A 478 -0.24 -3.96 -24.49
N PHE A 479 0.91 -3.49 -24.03
CA PHE A 479 2.06 -3.28 -24.89
C PHE A 479 3.35 -3.96 -24.43
N SER A 480 3.39 -4.65 -23.28
CA SER A 480 4.57 -5.40 -22.87
C SER A 480 4.97 -6.41 -23.95
N ASN A 481 6.24 -6.49 -24.28
CA ASN A 481 6.81 -7.50 -25.17
C ASN A 481 8.34 -7.48 -25.08
N GLY A 482 8.90 -8.20 -24.13
CA GLY A 482 10.36 -8.27 -23.95
C GLY A 482 10.79 -8.83 -22.61
N PRO A 483 12.12 -9.05 -22.47
CA PRO A 483 12.71 -9.51 -21.23
C PRO A 483 12.64 -8.42 -20.15
N HIS A 484 12.52 -8.87 -18.91
CA HIS A 484 12.59 -8.06 -17.71
C HIS A 484 13.45 -8.80 -16.67
N ILE A 485 14.73 -8.46 -16.63
CA ILE A 485 15.73 -9.22 -15.88
C ILE A 485 15.50 -9.09 -14.37
N ALA A 486 15.09 -7.93 -13.88
CA ALA A 486 14.78 -7.72 -12.47
C ALA A 486 13.71 -8.69 -11.94
N THR A 487 12.75 -9.13 -12.75
CA THR A 487 11.76 -10.14 -12.41
C THR A 487 12.09 -11.53 -12.95
N GLN A 488 13.17 -11.66 -13.73
CA GLN A 488 13.57 -12.87 -14.42
C GLN A 488 12.41 -13.48 -15.22
N SER A 489 11.76 -12.66 -16.04
CA SER A 489 10.60 -13.05 -16.85
C SER A 489 10.58 -12.35 -18.21
N PHE A 490 10.02 -13.00 -19.21
CA PHE A 490 9.67 -12.38 -20.49
C PHE A 490 8.18 -12.01 -20.44
N GLU A 491 7.87 -10.71 -20.55
CA GLU A 491 6.50 -10.22 -20.38
C GLU A 491 5.81 -9.95 -21.72
N VAL A 492 4.58 -10.47 -21.88
CA VAL A 492 3.80 -10.35 -23.11
C VAL A 492 2.40 -9.76 -22.81
N GLY A 493 2.13 -8.59 -23.37
CA GLY A 493 0.83 -7.91 -23.33
C GLY A 493 -0.11 -8.38 -24.46
N ASP A 494 -1.34 -7.84 -24.46
CA ASP A 494 -2.28 -8.04 -25.56
C ASP A 494 -2.97 -6.73 -25.94
N VAL A 495 -2.65 -6.20 -27.11
CA VAL A 495 -3.23 -4.96 -27.65
C VAL A 495 -4.76 -5.01 -27.85
N ASN A 496 -5.37 -6.21 -27.84
CA ASN A 496 -6.79 -6.42 -28.03
C ASN A 496 -7.60 -6.51 -26.73
N LEU A 497 -6.95 -6.34 -25.57
CA LEU A 497 -7.67 -6.35 -24.29
C LEU A 497 -8.83 -5.36 -24.29
N LYS A 498 -9.91 -5.77 -23.65
CA LYS A 498 -11.11 -4.97 -23.45
C LYS A 498 -11.13 -4.41 -22.04
N ARG A 499 -12.04 -3.49 -21.78
CA ARG A 499 -12.31 -3.00 -20.42
C ARG A 499 -12.58 -4.17 -19.48
N GLU A 500 -11.95 -4.13 -18.32
CA GLU A 500 -12.29 -5.01 -17.22
C GLU A 500 -13.49 -4.42 -16.47
N ALA A 501 -14.48 -5.23 -16.15
CA ALA A 501 -15.67 -4.80 -15.42
C ALA A 501 -16.00 -5.77 -14.30
N SER A 502 -16.43 -5.25 -13.15
CA SER A 502 -16.88 -6.07 -12.03
C SER A 502 -18.24 -5.64 -11.51
N TRP A 503 -19.04 -6.61 -11.08
CA TRP A 503 -20.15 -6.42 -10.16
C TRP A 503 -19.70 -6.87 -8.77
N GLY A 504 -19.74 -5.95 -7.81
CA GLY A 504 -19.44 -6.21 -6.42
C GLY A 504 -20.70 -6.17 -5.55
N ALA A 505 -20.79 -7.07 -4.57
CA ALA A 505 -21.78 -7.00 -3.50
C ALA A 505 -21.06 -7.18 -2.16
N GLU A 506 -21.43 -6.36 -1.19
CA GLU A 506 -20.85 -6.40 0.16
C GLU A 506 -21.96 -6.30 1.21
N ALA A 507 -21.83 -7.07 2.30
CA ALA A 507 -22.66 -6.98 3.48
C ALA A 507 -21.76 -6.77 4.70
N SER A 508 -22.11 -5.83 5.56
CA SER A 508 -21.36 -5.51 6.76
C SER A 508 -22.24 -5.49 8.02
N PHE A 509 -21.64 -5.81 9.15
CA PHE A 509 -22.21 -5.65 10.47
C PHE A 509 -21.18 -4.99 11.36
N LYS A 510 -21.55 -3.88 12.01
CA LYS A 510 -20.71 -3.18 12.97
C LYS A 510 -21.44 -3.10 14.32
N LEU A 511 -20.72 -3.40 15.38
CA LEU A 511 -21.17 -3.26 16.76
C LEU A 511 -20.09 -2.52 17.55
N LYS A 512 -20.44 -1.45 18.23
CA LYS A 512 -19.52 -0.69 19.08
C LYS A 512 -20.22 -0.29 20.38
N THR A 513 -19.64 -0.72 21.48
CA THR A 513 -19.99 -0.34 22.84
C THR A 513 -18.76 0.17 23.56
N ASP A 514 -18.90 0.70 24.78
CA ASP A 514 -17.75 1.16 25.58
C ASP A 514 -16.70 0.09 25.86
N ALA A 515 -17.09 -1.18 25.86
CA ALA A 515 -16.21 -2.31 26.22
C ALA A 515 -15.89 -3.26 25.06
N PHE A 516 -16.61 -3.17 23.95
CA PHE A 516 -16.48 -4.14 22.85
C PHE A 516 -16.77 -3.49 21.50
N SER A 517 -15.93 -3.79 20.51
CA SER A 517 -16.17 -3.45 19.10
C SER A 517 -16.08 -4.72 18.24
N LEU A 518 -16.91 -4.78 17.20
CA LEU A 518 -16.93 -5.86 16.22
C LEU A 518 -17.27 -5.26 14.84
N SER A 519 -16.46 -5.59 13.85
CA SER A 519 -16.72 -5.32 12.44
C SER A 519 -16.63 -6.61 11.67
N LEU A 520 -17.68 -6.96 10.94
CA LEU A 520 -17.74 -8.12 10.05
C LEU A 520 -18.11 -7.66 8.66
N THR A 521 -17.38 -8.09 7.65
CA THR A 521 -17.67 -7.78 6.26
C THR A 521 -17.53 -9.02 5.42
N GLY A 522 -18.56 -9.33 4.63
CA GLY A 522 -18.52 -10.36 3.58
C GLY A 522 -18.69 -9.73 2.21
N TYR A 523 -17.89 -10.15 1.24
CA TYR A 523 -17.90 -9.56 -0.10
C TYR A 523 -17.79 -10.61 -1.21
N SER A 524 -18.28 -10.25 -2.39
CA SER A 524 -18.10 -11.02 -3.62
C SER A 524 -18.10 -10.09 -4.83
N ASN A 525 -17.10 -10.27 -5.70
CA ASN A 525 -16.95 -9.54 -6.97
C ASN A 525 -16.97 -10.54 -8.13
N TRP A 526 -17.82 -10.30 -9.12
CA TRP A 526 -17.91 -11.06 -10.36
C TRP A 526 -17.36 -10.20 -11.48
N PHE A 527 -16.31 -10.69 -12.12
CA PHE A 527 -15.61 -9.99 -13.19
C PHE A 527 -16.00 -10.52 -14.55
N ASP A 528 -16.27 -9.58 -15.44
CA ASP A 528 -16.24 -9.77 -16.89
C ASP A 528 -14.87 -9.28 -17.37
N ASN A 529 -14.16 -10.12 -18.14
CA ASN A 529 -12.85 -9.76 -18.69
C ASN A 529 -11.80 -9.38 -17.61
N PHE A 530 -11.65 -10.16 -16.57
CA PHE A 530 -10.59 -9.99 -15.57
C PHE A 530 -9.22 -10.14 -16.23
N ILE A 531 -8.35 -9.12 -16.11
CA ILE A 531 -7.01 -9.12 -16.70
C ILE A 531 -6.03 -9.67 -15.65
N TYR A 532 -5.20 -10.62 -16.01
CA TYR A 532 -4.19 -11.19 -15.13
C TYR A 532 -2.99 -11.70 -15.94
N SER A 533 -1.81 -11.66 -15.34
CA SER A 533 -0.59 -12.23 -15.89
C SER A 533 -0.35 -13.60 -15.27
N GLU A 534 -0.04 -14.60 -16.10
CA GLU A 534 0.21 -15.98 -15.73
C GLU A 534 1.35 -16.55 -16.58
N ALA A 535 2.17 -17.40 -15.97
CA ALA A 535 3.20 -18.13 -16.71
C ALA A 535 2.54 -19.06 -17.75
N THR A 536 3.09 -19.10 -18.95
CA THR A 536 2.60 -19.94 -20.05
C THR A 536 3.19 -21.34 -20.01
N GLY A 537 4.32 -21.53 -19.35
CA GLY A 537 5.16 -22.71 -19.42
C GLY A 537 6.09 -22.74 -20.62
N GLU A 538 6.11 -21.64 -21.40
CA GLU A 538 7.08 -21.41 -22.48
C GLU A 538 8.23 -20.54 -21.95
N GLU A 539 9.36 -20.56 -22.65
CA GLU A 539 10.54 -19.73 -22.39
C GLU A 539 10.87 -18.94 -23.65
N ASP A 540 11.32 -17.70 -23.48
CA ASP A 540 11.85 -16.83 -24.53
C ASP A 540 13.07 -16.09 -23.94
N ASP A 541 14.18 -16.02 -24.67
CA ASP A 541 15.48 -15.52 -24.19
C ASP A 541 15.90 -16.16 -22.84
N GLU A 542 15.68 -17.49 -22.69
CA GLU A 542 15.97 -18.28 -21.46
C GLU A 542 15.16 -17.83 -20.23
N LEU A 543 14.15 -16.99 -20.42
CA LEU A 543 13.27 -16.48 -19.36
C LEU A 543 11.87 -17.11 -19.47
N PRO A 544 11.21 -17.44 -18.35
CA PRO A 544 9.83 -17.91 -18.36
C PRO A 544 8.89 -16.82 -18.88
N VAL A 545 8.04 -17.17 -19.85
CA VAL A 545 7.08 -16.25 -20.47
C VAL A 545 5.87 -16.06 -19.58
N PHE A 546 5.61 -14.80 -19.19
CA PHE A 546 4.40 -14.36 -18.52
C PHE A 546 3.54 -13.55 -19.48
N GLN A 547 2.34 -14.06 -19.78
CA GLN A 547 1.40 -13.41 -20.69
C GLN A 547 0.20 -12.83 -19.95
N TYR A 548 -0.28 -11.68 -20.41
CA TYR A 548 -1.54 -11.10 -19.96
C TYR A 548 -2.73 -11.76 -20.64
N PHE A 549 -3.64 -12.30 -19.84
CA PHE A 549 -4.89 -12.92 -20.26
C PHE A 549 -6.10 -12.13 -19.78
N GLN A 550 -7.23 -12.37 -20.45
CA GLN A 550 -8.50 -11.77 -20.08
C GLN A 550 -9.61 -12.85 -20.05
N ARG A 551 -10.15 -13.16 -18.86
CA ARG A 551 -11.19 -14.16 -18.63
C ARG A 551 -12.15 -13.70 -17.54
N ASP A 552 -13.38 -14.26 -17.55
CA ASP A 552 -14.30 -14.03 -16.43
C ASP A 552 -13.74 -14.66 -15.15
N ALA A 553 -13.90 -13.96 -14.03
CA ALA A 553 -13.42 -14.42 -12.73
C ALA A 553 -14.40 -14.08 -11.61
N ARG A 554 -14.22 -14.74 -10.48
CA ARG A 554 -14.91 -14.38 -9.24
C ARG A 554 -13.89 -14.27 -8.09
N VAL A 555 -14.02 -13.18 -7.32
CA VAL A 555 -13.25 -12.94 -6.10
C VAL A 555 -14.24 -12.78 -4.94
N TRP A 556 -14.05 -13.51 -3.82
CA TRP A 556 -14.93 -13.42 -2.66
C TRP A 556 -14.17 -13.68 -1.37
N GLY A 557 -14.71 -13.21 -0.28
CA GLY A 557 -14.08 -13.40 1.02
C GLY A 557 -14.83 -12.75 2.16
N PHE A 558 -14.16 -12.71 3.30
CA PHE A 558 -14.62 -11.99 4.47
C PHE A 558 -13.46 -11.32 5.20
N GLU A 559 -13.82 -10.29 5.97
CA GLU A 559 -12.97 -9.59 6.94
C GLU A 559 -13.71 -9.56 8.28
N ALA A 560 -12.99 -9.77 9.37
CA ALA A 560 -13.52 -9.69 10.73
C ALA A 560 -12.50 -9.00 11.62
N GLU A 561 -12.97 -8.04 12.39
CA GLU A 561 -12.19 -7.32 13.39
C GLU A 561 -13.00 -7.28 14.68
N ALA A 562 -12.39 -7.61 15.79
CA ALA A 562 -13.01 -7.50 17.11
C ALA A 562 -11.99 -6.95 18.12
N SER A 563 -12.44 -6.09 19.03
CA SER A 563 -11.65 -5.63 20.17
C SER A 563 -12.53 -5.57 21.42
N ALA A 564 -11.97 -5.95 22.56
CA ALA A 564 -12.68 -5.97 23.82
C ALA A 564 -11.78 -5.52 24.98
N ARG A 565 -12.32 -4.66 25.85
CA ARG A 565 -11.73 -4.40 27.17
C ARG A 565 -12.09 -5.59 28.08
N LEU A 566 -11.09 -6.43 28.37
CA LEU A 566 -11.25 -7.69 29.09
C LEU A 566 -11.25 -7.49 30.61
N ALA A 567 -10.39 -6.61 31.11
CA ALA A 567 -10.21 -6.34 32.53
C ALA A 567 -9.50 -5.01 32.76
N GLN A 568 -9.56 -4.54 33.99
CA GLN A 568 -8.67 -3.52 34.54
C GLN A 568 -7.84 -4.14 35.65
N VAL A 569 -6.51 -4.08 35.54
CA VAL A 569 -5.56 -4.63 36.49
C VAL A 569 -4.64 -3.51 36.98
N GLY A 570 -4.92 -3.01 38.19
CA GLY A 570 -4.28 -1.80 38.71
C GLY A 570 -4.58 -0.58 37.83
N SER A 571 -3.54 0.05 37.30
CA SER A 571 -3.64 1.19 36.36
C SER A 571 -3.70 0.76 34.88
N PHE A 572 -3.68 -0.54 34.58
CA PHE A 572 -3.70 -1.03 33.22
C PHE A 572 -5.09 -1.46 32.77
N ASN A 573 -5.51 -1.03 31.60
CA ASN A 573 -6.62 -1.62 30.85
C ASN A 573 -6.09 -2.80 30.03
N ILE A 574 -6.66 -3.96 30.21
CA ILE A 574 -6.32 -5.15 29.41
C ILE A 574 -7.30 -5.23 28.25
N VAL A 575 -6.79 -5.09 27.05
CA VAL A 575 -7.54 -5.13 25.79
C VAL A 575 -7.11 -6.34 24.99
N GLY A 576 -8.09 -7.10 24.50
CA GLY A 576 -7.86 -8.19 23.54
C GLY A 576 -8.42 -7.79 22.18
N ASP A 577 -7.72 -8.13 21.11
CA ASP A 577 -8.16 -7.90 19.74
C ASP A 577 -7.93 -9.12 18.85
N VAL A 578 -8.74 -9.23 17.81
CA VAL A 578 -8.63 -10.27 16.79
C VAL A 578 -8.94 -9.68 15.43
N VAL A 579 -8.09 -9.99 14.45
CA VAL A 579 -8.30 -9.74 13.03
C VAL A 579 -8.29 -11.06 12.29
N ALA A 580 -9.27 -11.30 11.42
CA ALA A 580 -9.30 -12.48 10.55
C ALA A 580 -9.75 -12.09 9.15
N ASP A 581 -9.07 -12.60 8.15
CA ASP A 581 -9.40 -12.34 6.76
C ASP A 581 -9.17 -13.57 5.88
N MET A 582 -9.98 -13.68 4.84
CA MET A 582 -9.87 -14.71 3.81
C MET A 582 -10.32 -14.16 2.46
N THR A 583 -9.49 -14.38 1.45
CA THR A 583 -9.85 -14.12 0.06
C THR A 583 -9.73 -15.39 -0.77
N ARG A 584 -10.65 -15.57 -1.70
CA ARG A 584 -10.64 -16.62 -2.72
C ARG A 584 -10.88 -16.00 -4.07
N ALA A 585 -10.16 -16.47 -5.07
CA ALA A 585 -10.35 -16.02 -6.45
C ALA A 585 -10.25 -17.21 -7.41
N LYS A 586 -11.12 -17.22 -8.43
CA LYS A 586 -11.19 -18.30 -9.39
C LYS A 586 -11.55 -17.78 -10.79
N ILE A 587 -10.83 -18.25 -11.79
CA ILE A 587 -11.13 -18.04 -13.19
C ILE A 587 -12.29 -18.96 -13.59
N LYS A 588 -13.26 -18.44 -14.32
CA LYS A 588 -14.42 -19.22 -14.78
C LYS A 588 -13.99 -20.24 -15.83
N GLY A 589 -14.20 -21.51 -15.52
CA GLY A 589 -13.81 -22.63 -16.40
C GLY A 589 -12.30 -22.90 -16.42
N GLY A 590 -11.54 -22.30 -15.51
CA GLY A 590 -10.08 -22.43 -15.39
C GLY A 590 -9.63 -22.65 -13.96
N ASP A 591 -8.35 -22.38 -13.72
CA ASP A 591 -7.66 -22.51 -12.45
C ASP A 591 -7.93 -21.32 -11.50
N HIS A 592 -7.17 -21.23 -10.44
CA HIS A 592 -7.22 -20.13 -9.50
C HIS A 592 -6.50 -18.89 -10.07
N VAL A 593 -6.88 -17.71 -9.59
CA VAL A 593 -6.12 -16.49 -9.86
C VAL A 593 -4.79 -16.57 -9.11
N PRO A 594 -3.67 -16.23 -9.74
CA PRO A 594 -2.36 -16.30 -9.09
C PRO A 594 -2.19 -15.32 -7.92
N ARG A 595 -1.31 -15.63 -7.00
CA ARG A 595 -0.85 -14.77 -5.90
C ARG A 595 -1.94 -14.29 -4.93
N ILE A 596 -3.01 -15.06 -4.75
CA ILE A 596 -4.09 -14.77 -3.79
C ILE A 596 -3.61 -15.10 -2.37
N PRO A 597 -3.66 -14.15 -1.41
CA PRO A 597 -3.23 -14.38 -0.04
C PRO A 597 -3.94 -15.57 0.63
N ALA A 598 -3.24 -16.29 1.50
CA ALA A 598 -3.82 -17.32 2.35
C ALA A 598 -4.76 -16.71 3.40
N MET A 599 -5.65 -17.53 3.98
CA MET A 599 -6.44 -17.14 5.16
C MET A 599 -5.50 -16.82 6.32
N ARG A 600 -5.81 -15.77 7.07
CA ARG A 600 -5.03 -15.31 8.21
C ARG A 600 -5.93 -15.02 9.41
N VAL A 601 -5.38 -15.28 10.60
CA VAL A 601 -5.93 -14.86 11.90
C VAL A 601 -4.81 -14.27 12.73
N LEU A 602 -5.00 -13.05 13.19
CA LEU A 602 -4.09 -12.33 14.08
C LEU A 602 -4.85 -12.05 15.38
N GLY A 603 -4.27 -12.38 16.53
CA GLY A 603 -4.84 -12.11 17.83
C GLY A 603 -3.83 -11.42 18.74
N GLY A 604 -4.25 -10.35 19.40
CA GLY A 604 -3.43 -9.54 20.30
C GLY A 604 -4.01 -9.46 21.71
N LEU A 605 -3.12 -9.31 22.68
CA LEU A 605 -3.45 -8.94 24.05
C LEU A 605 -2.55 -7.79 24.47
N GLU A 606 -3.14 -6.68 24.90
CA GLU A 606 -2.43 -5.46 25.24
C GLU A 606 -2.81 -4.97 26.65
N ALA A 607 -1.80 -4.64 27.44
CA ALA A 607 -1.94 -3.93 28.70
C ALA A 607 -1.63 -2.45 28.44
N GLN A 608 -2.67 -1.62 28.44
CA GLN A 608 -2.59 -0.19 28.19
C GLN A 608 -2.53 0.60 29.51
N GLY A 609 -1.49 1.39 29.69
CA GLY A 609 -1.30 2.26 30.85
C GLY A 609 -0.89 3.67 30.44
N GLU A 610 -0.90 4.62 31.38
CA GLU A 610 -0.50 6.01 31.11
C GLU A 610 0.92 6.15 30.57
N ARG A 611 1.85 5.35 31.12
CA ARG A 611 3.28 5.44 30.81
C ARG A 611 3.83 4.26 30.05
N ILE A 612 3.22 3.11 30.19
CA ILE A 612 3.74 1.86 29.64
C ILE A 612 2.57 1.11 29.00
N ASP A 613 2.74 0.73 27.74
CA ASP A 613 1.92 -0.25 27.07
C ASP A 613 2.74 -1.49 26.78
N ALA A 614 2.15 -2.67 26.94
CA ALA A 614 2.80 -3.93 26.62
C ALA A 614 1.82 -4.80 25.82
N ARG A 615 2.26 -5.33 24.68
CA ARG A 615 1.46 -6.13 23.76
C ARG A 615 2.15 -7.45 23.45
N ALA A 616 1.38 -8.52 23.40
CA ALA A 616 1.76 -9.81 22.81
C ALA A 616 0.76 -10.16 21.70
N GLU A 617 1.26 -10.76 20.63
CA GLU A 617 0.48 -11.01 19.41
C GLU A 617 0.86 -12.33 18.77
N VAL A 618 -0.12 -13.03 18.23
CA VAL A 618 0.04 -14.27 17.45
C VAL A 618 -0.64 -14.08 16.11
N GLU A 619 0.10 -14.29 15.03
CA GLU A 619 -0.42 -14.35 13.66
C GLU A 619 -0.32 -15.78 13.15
N TRP A 620 -1.45 -16.36 12.77
CA TRP A 620 -1.55 -17.65 12.09
C TRP A 620 -1.99 -17.43 10.65
N THR A 621 -1.24 -18.03 9.72
CA THR A 621 -1.52 -18.01 8.28
C THR A 621 -1.64 -19.46 7.79
N ASP A 622 -2.72 -19.77 7.08
CA ASP A 622 -3.01 -21.11 6.54
C ASP A 622 -2.10 -21.46 5.36
N ASN A 623 -2.07 -22.73 4.99
CA ASN A 623 -1.47 -23.17 3.74
C ASN A 623 -2.24 -22.59 2.55
N GLN A 624 -1.51 -22.17 1.49
CA GLN A 624 -2.13 -21.82 0.22
C GLN A 624 -1.81 -22.87 -0.82
N ASN A 625 -2.82 -23.72 -1.06
CA ASN A 625 -2.76 -24.79 -2.06
C ASN A 625 -3.69 -24.52 -3.27
N ARG A 626 -4.36 -23.35 -3.28
CA ARG A 626 -5.19 -22.91 -4.40
C ARG A 626 -4.35 -22.00 -5.28
N ILE A 627 -3.68 -22.61 -6.20
CA ILE A 627 -2.65 -22.01 -7.03
C ILE A 627 -3.10 -21.97 -8.50
N ALA A 628 -2.53 -21.05 -9.26
CA ALA A 628 -2.63 -20.99 -10.70
C ALA A 628 -1.74 -22.07 -11.36
N ALA A 629 -1.84 -22.22 -12.67
CA ALA A 629 -0.90 -23.07 -13.42
C ALA A 629 0.53 -22.53 -13.22
N PHE A 630 1.48 -23.45 -13.09
CA PHE A 630 2.92 -23.17 -12.87
C PHE A 630 3.24 -22.35 -11.59
N GLU A 631 2.26 -22.08 -10.72
CA GLU A 631 2.47 -21.46 -9.43
C GLU A 631 2.77 -22.53 -8.36
N THR A 632 3.68 -22.24 -7.41
CA THR A 632 4.02 -23.13 -6.30
C THR A 632 3.11 -22.91 -5.09
N PRO A 633 2.73 -23.96 -4.33
CA PRO A 633 1.99 -23.81 -3.09
C PRO A 633 2.87 -23.21 -1.99
N THR A 634 2.24 -22.54 -1.01
CA THR A 634 2.93 -21.94 0.12
C THR A 634 2.48 -22.60 1.42
N LYS A 635 3.43 -23.03 2.24
CA LYS A 635 3.14 -23.60 3.57
C LYS A 635 2.70 -22.52 4.55
N GLY A 636 1.71 -22.83 5.37
CA GLY A 636 1.27 -21.96 6.47
C GLY A 636 2.31 -21.82 7.57
N PHE A 637 2.19 -20.77 8.34
CA PHE A 637 3.11 -20.43 9.44
C PHE A 637 2.38 -19.77 10.61
N THR A 638 3.08 -19.71 11.76
CA THR A 638 2.61 -18.96 12.93
C THR A 638 3.74 -18.08 13.46
N LEU A 639 3.50 -16.78 13.50
CA LEU A 639 4.43 -15.79 14.07
C LEU A 639 3.95 -15.39 15.46
N VAL A 640 4.90 -15.15 16.36
CA VAL A 640 4.66 -14.58 17.68
C VAL A 640 5.46 -13.31 17.80
N ASN A 641 4.79 -12.22 18.16
CA ASN A 641 5.37 -10.89 18.30
C ASN A 641 5.09 -10.35 19.71
N ALA A 642 5.95 -9.46 20.18
CA ALA A 642 5.72 -8.73 21.44
C ALA A 642 6.29 -7.32 21.34
N SER A 643 5.69 -6.37 22.02
CA SER A 643 6.20 -5.01 22.10
C SER A 643 5.92 -4.38 23.46
N ILE A 644 6.75 -3.42 23.81
CA ILE A 644 6.57 -2.54 24.97
C ILE A 644 6.86 -1.12 24.53
N SER A 645 5.98 -0.18 24.88
CA SER A 645 6.16 1.27 24.68
C SER A 645 6.19 1.98 26.01
N TRP A 646 7.13 2.89 26.17
CA TRP A 646 7.34 3.67 27.38
C TRP A 646 7.30 5.16 27.08
N ARG A 647 6.45 5.88 27.80
CA ARG A 647 6.33 7.34 27.80
C ARG A 647 6.96 7.91 29.08
N PRO A 648 8.25 8.33 29.03
CA PRO A 648 8.98 8.77 30.23
C PRO A 648 8.49 10.09 30.81
N LEU A 649 7.86 10.94 29.99
CA LEU A 649 7.37 12.25 30.39
C LEU A 649 5.87 12.15 30.74
N PRO A 650 5.48 12.17 32.04
CA PRO A 650 4.12 11.81 32.44
C PRO A 650 3.05 12.83 32.04
N ASP A 651 3.41 14.10 31.96
CA ASP A 651 2.46 15.20 31.71
C ASP A 651 2.38 15.62 30.25
N THR A 652 3.20 15.00 29.39
CA THR A 652 3.26 15.27 27.97
C THR A 652 3.51 13.96 27.23
N LYS A 653 2.74 13.65 26.19
CA LYS A 653 2.98 12.48 25.33
C LYS A 653 4.10 12.74 24.30
N ASN A 654 5.01 13.65 24.60
CA ASN A 654 5.99 14.19 23.66
C ASN A 654 7.15 13.23 23.33
N LEU A 655 7.33 12.17 24.12
CA LEU A 655 8.39 11.19 23.89
C LEU A 655 7.88 9.77 24.14
N THR A 656 7.96 8.92 23.12
CA THR A 656 7.67 7.48 23.22
C THR A 656 8.91 6.69 22.83
N LEU A 657 9.32 5.76 23.68
CA LEU A 657 10.38 4.79 23.41
C LEU A 657 9.72 3.41 23.29
N SER A 658 9.95 2.72 22.19
CA SER A 658 9.34 1.42 21.93
C SER A 658 10.41 0.36 21.67
N LEU A 659 10.20 -0.83 22.22
CA LEU A 659 10.96 -2.05 21.94
C LEU A 659 9.98 -3.08 21.40
N ALA A 660 10.24 -3.62 20.22
CA ALA A 660 9.44 -4.67 19.62
C ALA A 660 10.32 -5.87 19.25
N ALA A 661 9.77 -7.07 19.42
CA ALA A 661 10.36 -8.32 18.96
C ALA A 661 9.36 -8.99 18.01
N ASN A 662 9.70 -9.10 16.74
CA ASN A 662 8.88 -9.72 15.70
C ASN A 662 9.46 -11.10 15.37
N ASN A 663 8.58 -12.05 15.02
CA ASN A 663 8.97 -13.42 14.71
C ASN A 663 9.93 -14.00 15.77
N ILE A 664 9.53 -13.95 17.05
CA ILE A 664 10.39 -14.28 18.20
C ILE A 664 11.01 -15.68 18.09
N PHE A 665 10.29 -16.63 17.48
CA PHE A 665 10.73 -18.02 17.33
C PHE A 665 11.52 -18.28 16.04
N ASP A 666 11.84 -17.23 15.26
CA ASP A 666 12.63 -17.32 14.02
C ASP A 666 12.04 -18.32 12.99
N VAL A 667 10.72 -18.28 12.85
CA VAL A 667 9.96 -19.17 11.96
C VAL A 667 10.21 -18.80 10.50
N GLU A 668 10.41 -19.80 9.64
CA GLU A 668 10.39 -19.63 8.19
C GLU A 668 8.96 -19.32 7.75
N ALA A 669 8.77 -18.16 7.15
CA ALA A 669 7.46 -17.67 6.69
C ALA A 669 7.58 -17.10 5.27
N ARG A 670 6.59 -17.40 4.43
CA ARG A 670 6.54 -16.93 3.02
C ARG A 670 5.17 -16.38 2.69
N ARG A 671 5.15 -15.18 2.14
CA ARG A 671 3.91 -14.51 1.76
C ARG A 671 3.48 -14.95 0.36
N HIS A 672 2.37 -15.67 0.26
CA HIS A 672 1.91 -16.24 -1.03
C HIS A 672 1.62 -15.16 -2.10
N ALA A 673 1.24 -13.96 -1.71
CA ALA A 673 1.03 -12.84 -2.63
C ALA A 673 2.34 -12.29 -3.26
N SER A 674 3.51 -12.70 -2.77
CA SER A 674 4.80 -12.31 -3.33
C SER A 674 5.11 -13.09 -4.61
N PHE A 675 5.62 -12.37 -5.62
CA PHE A 675 6.19 -12.97 -6.83
C PHE A 675 7.43 -13.82 -6.50
N THR A 676 8.23 -13.32 -5.56
CA THR A 676 9.52 -13.90 -5.15
C THR A 676 9.41 -14.90 -3.98
N LYS A 677 8.21 -15.35 -3.62
CA LYS A 677 7.94 -16.17 -2.42
C LYS A 677 8.83 -17.40 -2.25
N ASP A 678 9.33 -17.95 -3.36
CA ASP A 678 10.10 -19.18 -3.34
C ASP A 678 11.58 -18.96 -3.00
N TYR A 679 12.08 -17.72 -3.13
CA TYR A 679 13.48 -17.36 -2.86
C TYR A 679 13.64 -16.12 -1.97
N VAL A 680 12.56 -15.38 -1.65
CA VAL A 680 12.55 -14.27 -0.69
C VAL A 680 11.51 -14.55 0.41
N PRO A 681 11.91 -15.24 1.49
CA PRO A 681 11.05 -15.41 2.66
C PRO A 681 10.90 -14.10 3.42
N LEU A 682 9.89 -14.03 4.31
CA LEU A 682 9.78 -12.94 5.28
C LEU A 682 10.99 -12.95 6.22
N THR A 683 11.28 -11.80 6.80
CA THR A 683 12.37 -11.66 7.78
C THR A 683 12.18 -12.59 8.97
N GLY A 684 13.28 -13.18 9.43
CA GLY A 684 13.34 -13.94 10.66
C GLY A 684 13.13 -13.07 11.89
N ARG A 685 13.66 -13.51 13.02
CA ARG A 685 13.56 -12.75 14.27
C ARG A 685 14.15 -11.36 14.14
N ASP A 686 13.33 -10.35 14.48
CA ASP A 686 13.69 -8.94 14.42
C ASP A 686 13.44 -8.26 15.76
N ILE A 687 14.46 -7.66 16.34
CA ILE A 687 14.36 -6.82 17.53
C ILE A 687 14.51 -5.36 17.06
N ARG A 688 13.48 -4.57 17.35
CA ARG A 688 13.40 -3.18 16.93
C ARG A 688 13.32 -2.24 18.12
N ILE A 689 14.08 -1.16 18.06
CA ILE A 689 14.01 -0.05 19.01
C ILE A 689 13.60 1.19 18.24
N THR A 690 12.58 1.91 18.69
CA THR A 690 12.11 3.14 18.07
C THR A 690 11.96 4.23 19.14
N ALA A 691 12.39 5.44 18.81
CA ALA A 691 12.14 6.65 19.59
C ALA A 691 11.32 7.62 18.74
N ARG A 692 10.21 8.13 19.27
CA ARG A 692 9.38 9.17 18.66
C ARG A 692 9.25 10.34 19.60
N ALA A 693 9.42 11.54 19.09
CA ALA A 693 9.28 12.78 19.85
C ALA A 693 8.42 13.79 19.07
N SER A 694 7.58 14.55 19.79
CA SER A 694 6.69 15.59 19.22
C SER A 694 6.69 16.79 20.18
N PHE A 695 7.01 17.97 19.71
CA PHE A 695 7.16 19.19 20.52
C PHE A 695 6.46 20.39 19.92
#